data_37a514df800cc20f9fdf26be7eba957c
#
_entry.id   37a514df800cc20f9fdf26be7eba957c
#
_cell.length_a   1.000
_cell.length_b   1.000
_cell.length_c   1.000
_cell.angle_alpha   90.00
_cell.angle_beta   90.00
_cell.angle_gamma   90.00
#
_symmetry.space_group_name_H-M   'P 1'
#
loop_
_entity.id
_entity.type
_entity.pdbx_description
1 polymer ?
#
loop_
_entity_poly.entity_id
_entity_poly.type
_entity_poly.pdbx_seq_one_letter_code
_entity_poly.pdbx_strand_id
1 'polypeptide(L)'
;MEINEIYSGFRLAKKTKISELDANLLEFKHEKSGGTLAYIECNDTNKSFMAGFKTLPNDSTGVCHIIEHTVLCGSKKFPLKEPFVNLLKGSMSTFLNAMTAYDWTAYPVASQNDKDFHNLMETYLDAVFAPNSVLDPKPFLQEGWHYELLNKDDDLTIKGVVYNEMKGAMSSVDSQLCELILKRMYKDSGYGVNSGGNPKDIPNLTYEAYKEFYHKHYHPENALLVLYGKMDILSQLEFIDKEYLSYYKASGQRLKIEEPKPLIDLDYEEDYAISNSEKVENNSYIGMSFALPKSSDVEGNLAFSILRDVLFATNDSPLKKALLALNLCDDIEAAIDDDCIIPSFQISIKKTDKKNKKLFYDAFISECKKYVENGLDKNALLATINFAEFKHKELDMGTMPKGVIFALNLMQAFNYDVSLDSALIADKYFKEFKKHLNDDYFEKLIEKYFINSNHYVIVTLNPSSTLEAENEKHFKEKMANIKASMTNDEIENLVKQTSDLIEYQSSVDTIENLRKLPALDVSDIDLDVNKLNTKVLKEGNVTNIIHEFNTNGIGYLNVYFDLKSLTEDEFNYAAVLPSLLIALDTKNYKASELQNFIKTYLGGINFNISISSNKNGNYNAYLKLQSSALDENINYISKAINEIILNTIYDEKKVSVILNQVKNNVKENIIQNGMYIAMIEAQAVDVKSAKLRSNLIGKNRYEFLNHAITNVGDFISNLENVIKRVFNKNNMLVSFSGSNETIKALKKEVSLFELESKENVQALDVCLNSKIKRALVIPSEVSYNAKTFNLDESNFEYDGALQILSHIVRYDYLWNKVRVLGGAYGCTMQVSNVTKEITLGSFRDPNCKNTYDVYDNLVKYLTDFNPSKEEFNSYLIGAIGAYDQPASNSVLINNADSNFICGITDEDRIKTKKEMINTTVDKIKSYAKLFELFATNGSCYTIGNQNAIEAAHIFDEIKEL
;
A
#
# COMPACT_ATOMS: atom_id res chain seq x y z
N MET A 1 1.41 18.93 -33.63
CA MET A 1 0.61 19.95 -32.91
C MET A 1 1.51 21.17 -32.66
N GLU A 2 1.02 22.37 -32.94
CA GLU A 2 1.78 23.62 -32.87
C GLU A 2 1.36 24.43 -31.63
N ILE A 3 2.33 25.13 -31.02
CA ILE A 3 2.08 25.95 -29.83
C ILE A 3 1.19 27.14 -30.22
N ASN A 4 0.24 27.51 -29.37
CA ASN A 4 -0.82 28.48 -29.51
C ASN A 4 -1.95 28.14 -30.48
N GLU A 5 -1.93 26.99 -31.16
CA GLU A 5 -3.09 26.51 -31.93
C GLU A 5 -4.16 25.88 -31.02
N ILE A 6 -5.41 25.99 -31.49
CA ILE A 6 -6.57 25.45 -30.74
C ILE A 6 -7.01 24.15 -31.41
N TYR A 7 -7.16 23.12 -30.63
CA TYR A 7 -7.63 21.78 -30.99
C TYR A 7 -8.87 21.44 -30.13
N SER A 8 -10.05 21.43 -30.72
CA SER A 8 -11.31 21.14 -30.03
C SER A 8 -11.45 21.91 -28.70
N GLY A 9 -11.38 23.23 -28.77
CA GLY A 9 -11.49 24.09 -27.58
C GLY A 9 -10.25 24.22 -26.69
N PHE A 10 -9.24 23.38 -26.91
CA PHE A 10 -7.99 23.38 -26.15
C PHE A 10 -6.85 24.08 -26.90
N ARG A 11 -6.31 25.13 -26.34
CA ARG A 11 -5.07 25.78 -26.80
C ARG A 11 -3.86 25.04 -26.30
N LEU A 12 -2.96 24.62 -27.17
CA LEU A 12 -1.65 24.10 -26.78
C LEU A 12 -0.77 25.26 -26.27
N ALA A 13 -0.61 25.33 -24.94
CA ALA A 13 0.12 26.42 -24.30
C ALA A 13 1.64 26.14 -24.25
N LYS A 14 2.06 24.89 -24.07
CA LYS A 14 3.47 24.50 -23.94
C LYS A 14 3.70 23.09 -24.47
N LYS A 15 4.87 22.87 -25.07
CA LYS A 15 5.35 21.53 -25.47
C LYS A 15 6.82 21.39 -25.05
N THR A 16 7.09 20.41 -24.18
CA THR A 16 8.42 20.17 -23.61
C THR A 16 8.83 18.71 -23.89
N LYS A 17 10.04 18.51 -24.43
CA LYS A 17 10.61 17.18 -24.55
C LYS A 17 11.17 16.74 -23.21
N ILE A 18 10.73 15.59 -22.69
CA ILE A 18 11.21 14.96 -21.48
C ILE A 18 12.14 13.81 -21.89
N SER A 19 13.44 14.13 -22.04
CA SER A 19 14.41 13.15 -22.55
C SER A 19 14.61 11.96 -21.62
N GLU A 20 14.46 12.13 -20.32
CA GLU A 20 14.59 11.10 -19.29
C GLU A 20 13.55 9.97 -19.44
N LEU A 21 12.38 10.32 -20.01
CA LEU A 21 11.26 9.40 -20.21
C LEU A 21 11.03 9.00 -21.67
N ASP A 22 11.86 9.51 -22.60
CA ASP A 22 11.62 9.43 -24.05
C ASP A 22 10.19 9.86 -24.43
N ALA A 23 9.72 10.96 -23.86
CA ALA A 23 8.35 11.45 -23.98
C ALA A 23 8.30 12.95 -24.33
N ASN A 24 7.12 13.42 -24.76
CA ASN A 24 6.81 14.83 -24.84
C ASN A 24 5.69 15.16 -23.84
N LEU A 25 5.85 16.24 -23.09
CA LEU A 25 4.77 16.82 -22.28
C LEU A 25 4.10 17.93 -23.09
N LEU A 26 2.81 17.80 -23.36
CA LEU A 26 1.95 18.81 -24.00
C LEU A 26 0.98 19.37 -22.96
N GLU A 27 1.02 20.67 -22.75
CA GLU A 27 0.17 21.38 -21.78
C GLU A 27 -0.90 22.18 -22.55
N PHE A 28 -2.16 21.85 -22.30
CA PHE A 28 -3.31 22.48 -22.93
C PHE A 28 -4.12 23.30 -21.93
N LYS A 29 -4.71 24.41 -22.43
CA LYS A 29 -5.66 25.23 -21.70
C LYS A 29 -6.98 25.24 -22.45
N HIS A 30 -8.07 24.83 -21.78
CA HIS A 30 -9.39 24.86 -22.38
C HIS A 30 -9.95 26.29 -22.34
N GLU A 31 -10.22 26.87 -23.52
CA GLU A 31 -10.54 28.29 -23.68
C GLU A 31 -11.81 28.70 -22.93
N LYS A 32 -12.85 27.89 -22.94
CA LYS A 32 -14.14 28.22 -22.37
C LYS A 32 -14.22 28.02 -20.88
N SER A 33 -13.76 26.88 -20.38
CA SER A 33 -13.88 26.49 -18.99
C SER A 33 -12.68 26.90 -18.12
N GLY A 34 -11.55 27.28 -18.73
CA GLY A 34 -10.30 27.55 -18.01
C GLY A 34 -9.59 26.30 -17.49
N GLY A 35 -10.07 25.09 -17.83
CA GLY A 35 -9.47 23.81 -17.41
C GLY A 35 -8.06 23.60 -17.97
N THR A 36 -7.25 22.82 -17.26
CA THR A 36 -5.89 22.45 -17.69
C THR A 36 -5.86 20.96 -18.03
N LEU A 37 -5.22 20.62 -19.16
CA LEU A 37 -4.96 19.24 -19.54
C LEU A 37 -3.48 19.07 -19.86
N ALA A 38 -2.85 18.05 -19.26
CA ALA A 38 -1.49 17.63 -19.56
C ALA A 38 -1.50 16.28 -20.28
N TYR A 39 -0.77 16.17 -21.38
CA TYR A 39 -0.59 14.90 -22.09
C TYR A 39 0.88 14.53 -22.15
N ILE A 40 1.21 13.37 -21.57
CA ILE A 40 2.54 12.75 -21.66
C ILE A 40 2.50 11.79 -22.85
N GLU A 41 2.97 12.26 -24.00
CA GLU A 41 3.04 11.51 -25.24
C GLU A 41 4.24 10.57 -25.24
N CYS A 42 4.01 9.25 -25.21
CA CYS A 42 5.04 8.22 -25.27
C CYS A 42 4.52 6.94 -25.93
N ASN A 43 5.40 5.94 -26.14
CA ASN A 43 5.04 4.66 -26.78
C ASN A 43 4.46 3.61 -25.85
N ASP A 44 4.13 3.94 -24.59
CA ASP A 44 3.54 2.99 -23.66
C ASP A 44 2.08 2.68 -24.07
N THR A 45 1.76 1.38 -24.15
CA THR A 45 0.40 0.91 -24.47
C THR A 45 -0.51 0.88 -23.23
N ASN A 46 0.06 0.92 -22.01
CA ASN A 46 -0.72 1.02 -20.79
C ASN A 46 -1.11 2.48 -20.54
N LYS A 47 -2.21 2.89 -21.16
CA LYS A 47 -2.72 4.26 -21.12
C LYS A 47 -3.26 4.60 -19.76
N SER A 48 -3.05 5.85 -19.33
CA SER A 48 -3.63 6.35 -18.06
C SER A 48 -4.37 7.66 -18.30
N PHE A 49 -5.46 7.82 -17.56
CA PHE A 49 -6.20 9.06 -17.41
C PHE A 49 -6.32 9.39 -15.93
N MET A 50 -6.29 10.67 -15.59
CA MET A 50 -6.57 11.16 -14.24
C MET A 50 -7.32 12.49 -14.31
N ALA A 51 -8.37 12.62 -13.49
CA ALA A 51 -8.95 13.92 -13.13
C ALA A 51 -8.57 14.25 -11.69
N GLY A 52 -7.78 15.28 -11.46
CA GLY A 52 -7.35 15.72 -10.12
C GLY A 52 -7.89 17.12 -9.80
N PHE A 53 -8.31 17.34 -8.57
CA PHE A 53 -8.92 18.60 -8.09
C PHE A 53 -8.19 19.12 -6.86
N LYS A 54 -8.07 20.45 -6.73
CA LYS A 54 -7.62 21.10 -5.50
C LYS A 54 -8.72 21.03 -4.44
N THR A 55 -8.47 20.32 -3.33
CA THR A 55 -9.49 20.02 -2.31
C THR A 55 -8.99 20.20 -0.87
N LEU A 56 -8.31 21.32 -0.58
CA LEU A 56 -7.84 21.61 0.79
C LEU A 56 -9.05 21.77 1.74
N PRO A 57 -9.20 20.93 2.79
CA PRO A 57 -10.30 21.00 3.75
C PRO A 57 -10.14 22.16 4.74
N ASN A 58 -11.24 22.51 5.45
CA ASN A 58 -11.21 23.50 6.51
C ASN A 58 -11.30 22.90 7.92
N ASP A 59 -11.69 21.63 8.01
CA ASP A 59 -11.89 20.90 9.27
C ASP A 59 -11.64 19.40 9.07
N SER A 60 -11.69 18.63 10.17
CA SER A 60 -11.47 17.19 10.17
C SER A 60 -12.73 16.36 9.93
N THR A 61 -13.77 16.92 9.27
CA THR A 61 -14.99 16.16 8.95
C THR A 61 -14.81 15.16 7.81
N GLY A 62 -13.66 15.16 7.14
CA GLY A 62 -13.39 14.24 6.03
C GLY A 62 -14.19 14.53 4.76
N VAL A 63 -14.63 15.76 4.56
CA VAL A 63 -15.47 16.14 3.40
C VAL A 63 -14.82 15.78 2.06
N CYS A 64 -13.49 15.93 1.94
CA CYS A 64 -12.75 15.56 0.73
C CYS A 64 -12.84 14.07 0.43
N HIS A 65 -12.63 13.24 1.45
CA HIS A 65 -12.65 11.78 1.38
C HIS A 65 -14.08 11.24 1.13
N ILE A 66 -15.08 11.83 1.81
CA ILE A 66 -16.48 11.45 1.58
C ILE A 66 -16.93 11.82 0.16
N ILE A 67 -16.48 12.96 -0.40
CA ILE A 67 -16.74 13.29 -1.81
C ILE A 67 -16.04 12.31 -2.73
N GLU A 68 -14.78 11.94 -2.46
CA GLU A 68 -14.06 10.93 -3.22
C GLU A 68 -14.88 9.66 -3.43
N HIS A 69 -15.40 9.08 -2.34
CA HIS A 69 -16.24 7.88 -2.38
C HIS A 69 -17.57 8.13 -3.12
N THR A 70 -18.26 9.19 -2.78
CA THR A 70 -19.66 9.41 -3.17
C THR A 70 -19.85 9.84 -4.61
N VAL A 71 -18.89 10.53 -5.26
CA VAL A 71 -19.00 10.87 -6.67
C VAL A 71 -18.98 9.63 -7.57
N LEU A 72 -18.38 8.54 -7.09
CA LEU A 72 -18.35 7.23 -7.78
C LEU A 72 -19.63 6.42 -7.56
N CYS A 73 -20.60 6.93 -6.78
CA CYS A 73 -21.90 6.32 -6.51
C CYS A 73 -22.99 6.87 -7.45
N GLY A 74 -22.74 6.78 -8.76
CA GLY A 74 -23.69 7.17 -9.81
C GLY A 74 -23.56 8.61 -10.28
N SER A 75 -23.89 8.80 -11.54
CA SER A 75 -23.78 10.08 -12.22
C SER A 75 -24.94 10.29 -13.21
N LYS A 76 -24.99 11.46 -13.80
CA LYS A 76 -26.08 11.85 -14.72
C LYS A 76 -26.20 10.90 -15.91
N LYS A 77 -25.10 10.51 -16.53
CA LYS A 77 -25.06 9.61 -17.71
C LYS A 77 -25.19 8.15 -17.26
N PHE A 78 -24.62 7.82 -16.10
CA PHE A 78 -24.60 6.48 -15.54
C PHE A 78 -25.33 6.45 -14.17
N PRO A 79 -26.68 6.45 -14.18
CA PRO A 79 -27.51 6.53 -12.98
C PRO A 79 -27.63 5.16 -12.27
N LEU A 80 -26.48 4.53 -12.01
CA LEU A 80 -26.31 3.31 -11.26
C LEU A 80 -26.02 3.63 -9.79
N LYS A 81 -26.31 2.68 -8.92
CA LYS A 81 -25.96 2.83 -7.50
C LYS A 81 -24.43 2.86 -7.32
N GLU A 82 -23.73 1.96 -7.99
CA GLU A 82 -22.29 1.79 -7.87
C GLU A 82 -21.62 1.53 -9.24
N PRO A 83 -21.50 2.53 -10.13
CA PRO A 83 -20.81 2.38 -11.42
C PRO A 83 -19.37 1.89 -11.25
N PHE A 84 -18.66 2.36 -10.23
CA PHE A 84 -17.30 1.95 -9.89
C PHE A 84 -17.19 0.41 -9.70
N VAL A 85 -18.10 -0.18 -8.94
CA VAL A 85 -18.12 -1.63 -8.71
C VAL A 85 -18.46 -2.37 -9.98
N ASN A 86 -19.38 -1.84 -10.79
CA ASN A 86 -19.73 -2.44 -12.08
C ASN A 86 -18.55 -2.40 -13.08
N LEU A 87 -17.71 -1.35 -13.03
CA LEU A 87 -16.44 -1.33 -13.76
C LEU A 87 -15.48 -2.40 -13.24
N LEU A 88 -15.31 -2.54 -11.93
CA LEU A 88 -14.48 -3.61 -11.34
C LEU A 88 -14.95 -5.00 -11.76
N LYS A 89 -16.27 -5.20 -11.92
CA LYS A 89 -16.85 -6.46 -12.40
C LYS A 89 -16.54 -6.76 -13.87
N GLY A 90 -16.38 -5.75 -14.73
CA GLY A 90 -16.40 -5.95 -16.18
C GLY A 90 -15.35 -5.18 -16.99
N SER A 91 -14.31 -4.63 -16.38
CA SER A 91 -13.23 -3.92 -17.04
C SER A 91 -11.94 -4.76 -17.10
N MET A 92 -11.09 -4.47 -18.08
CA MET A 92 -9.71 -4.95 -18.19
C MET A 92 -8.72 -3.91 -17.64
N SER A 93 -9.16 -3.09 -16.69
CA SER A 93 -8.34 -2.04 -16.09
C SER A 93 -7.06 -2.60 -15.47
N THR A 94 -5.96 -1.92 -15.71
CA THR A 94 -4.69 -2.18 -15.04
C THR A 94 -4.55 -1.34 -13.77
N PHE A 95 -5.38 -0.30 -13.66
CA PHE A 95 -5.55 0.50 -12.45
C PHE A 95 -6.94 1.17 -12.45
N LEU A 96 -7.61 1.10 -11.32
CA LEU A 96 -8.92 1.70 -11.11
C LEU A 96 -9.05 2.06 -9.63
N ASN A 97 -8.96 3.35 -9.28
CA ASN A 97 -9.05 3.83 -7.90
C ASN A 97 -9.45 5.31 -7.84
N ALA A 98 -9.63 5.82 -6.64
CA ALA A 98 -9.65 7.23 -6.30
C ALA A 98 -8.74 7.46 -5.09
N MET A 99 -8.27 8.67 -4.86
CA MET A 99 -7.27 9.00 -3.83
C MET A 99 -7.51 10.41 -3.30
N THR A 100 -7.50 10.56 -1.98
CA THR A 100 -7.49 11.85 -1.28
C THR A 100 -6.18 12.05 -0.54
N ALA A 101 -5.47 13.13 -0.85
CA ALA A 101 -4.32 13.62 -0.11
C ALA A 101 -4.72 14.81 0.79
N TYR A 102 -3.75 15.58 1.26
CA TYR A 102 -4.06 16.72 2.14
C TYR A 102 -4.82 17.85 1.43
N ASP A 103 -4.49 18.12 0.16
CA ASP A 103 -4.97 19.30 -0.57
C ASP A 103 -5.40 19.01 -2.01
N TRP A 104 -5.48 17.73 -2.38
CA TRP A 104 -6.02 17.28 -3.65
C TRP A 104 -6.79 15.97 -3.54
N THR A 105 -7.74 15.77 -4.44
CA THR A 105 -8.44 14.50 -4.66
C THR A 105 -8.32 14.13 -6.12
N ALA A 106 -7.90 12.91 -6.42
CA ALA A 106 -7.62 12.44 -7.77
C ALA A 106 -8.34 11.12 -8.10
N TYR A 107 -8.71 10.98 -9.36
CA TYR A 107 -9.45 9.87 -9.92
C TYR A 107 -8.67 9.25 -11.10
N PRO A 108 -7.65 8.43 -10.81
CA PRO A 108 -6.81 7.80 -11.82
C PRO A 108 -7.38 6.47 -12.32
N VAL A 109 -7.27 6.22 -13.61
CA VAL A 109 -7.56 4.94 -14.27
C VAL A 109 -6.47 4.61 -15.28
N ALA A 110 -6.28 3.30 -15.54
CA ALA A 110 -5.38 2.85 -16.59
C ALA A 110 -5.89 1.56 -17.25
N SER A 111 -5.63 1.41 -18.55
CA SER A 111 -5.91 0.19 -19.31
C SER A 111 -5.01 0.09 -20.55
N GLN A 112 -4.66 -1.15 -20.92
CA GLN A 112 -3.98 -1.44 -22.20
C GLN A 112 -4.94 -1.52 -23.36
N ASN A 113 -6.23 -1.85 -23.12
CA ASN A 113 -7.25 -1.92 -24.13
C ASN A 113 -7.80 -0.51 -24.45
N ASP A 114 -7.85 -0.12 -25.73
CA ASP A 114 -8.29 1.21 -26.15
C ASP A 114 -9.76 1.50 -25.82
N LYS A 115 -10.62 0.50 -26.00
CA LYS A 115 -12.06 0.62 -25.73
C LYS A 115 -12.32 0.73 -24.23
N ASP A 116 -11.65 -0.10 -23.44
CA ASP A 116 -11.73 -0.09 -21.98
C ASP A 116 -11.22 1.24 -21.41
N PHE A 117 -10.07 1.71 -21.89
CA PHE A 117 -9.52 3.01 -21.51
C PHE A 117 -10.52 4.15 -21.74
N HIS A 118 -11.18 4.18 -22.91
CA HIS A 118 -12.18 5.19 -23.20
C HIS A 118 -13.40 5.06 -22.27
N ASN A 119 -13.90 3.84 -22.04
CA ASN A 119 -15.02 3.57 -21.15
C ASN A 119 -14.74 4.05 -19.71
N LEU A 120 -13.54 3.76 -19.21
CA LEU A 120 -13.09 4.18 -17.89
C LEU A 120 -13.00 5.71 -17.78
N MET A 121 -12.38 6.37 -18.78
CA MET A 121 -12.25 7.83 -18.80
C MET A 121 -13.62 8.51 -18.86
N GLU A 122 -14.54 8.04 -19.70
CA GLU A 122 -15.90 8.58 -19.82
C GLU A 122 -16.66 8.44 -18.51
N THR A 123 -16.62 7.26 -17.88
CA THR A 123 -17.33 7.03 -16.61
C THR A 123 -16.79 7.93 -15.51
N TYR A 124 -15.47 8.11 -15.41
CA TYR A 124 -14.85 8.95 -14.40
C TYR A 124 -15.08 10.44 -14.62
N LEU A 125 -15.05 10.90 -15.87
CA LEU A 125 -15.40 12.28 -16.19
C LEU A 125 -16.86 12.61 -15.80
N ASP A 126 -17.81 11.71 -16.10
CA ASP A 126 -19.22 11.91 -15.73
C ASP A 126 -19.40 11.88 -14.21
N ALA A 127 -18.72 10.97 -13.53
CA ALA A 127 -18.74 10.83 -12.08
C ALA A 127 -18.27 12.12 -11.38
N VAL A 128 -17.15 12.71 -11.79
CA VAL A 128 -16.59 13.89 -11.12
C VAL A 128 -17.28 15.19 -11.49
N PHE A 129 -17.84 15.32 -12.72
CA PHE A 129 -18.46 16.55 -13.18
C PHE A 129 -19.99 16.58 -13.06
N ALA A 130 -20.64 15.43 -12.90
CA ALA A 130 -22.10 15.36 -12.80
C ALA A 130 -22.58 14.24 -11.86
N PRO A 131 -22.06 14.12 -10.62
CA PRO A 131 -22.43 13.06 -9.69
C PRO A 131 -23.87 13.18 -9.20
N ASN A 132 -24.51 12.04 -8.96
CA ASN A 132 -25.86 12.00 -8.36
C ASN A 132 -25.82 12.33 -6.87
N SER A 133 -24.71 12.15 -6.19
CA SER A 133 -24.54 12.34 -4.75
C SER A 133 -24.82 13.78 -4.27
N VAL A 134 -24.79 14.78 -5.16
CA VAL A 134 -25.19 16.15 -4.84
C VAL A 134 -26.70 16.42 -4.99
N LEU A 135 -27.43 15.47 -5.60
CA LEU A 135 -28.89 15.53 -5.81
C LEU A 135 -29.65 14.58 -4.87
N ASP A 136 -29.03 13.45 -4.50
CA ASP A 136 -29.59 12.44 -3.60
C ASP A 136 -28.66 12.25 -2.40
N PRO A 137 -29.12 12.37 -1.16
CA PRO A 137 -28.30 12.20 0.03
C PRO A 137 -27.92 10.75 0.35
N LYS A 138 -28.53 9.76 -0.30
CA LYS A 138 -28.29 8.34 0.03
C LYS A 138 -26.84 7.90 -0.15
N PRO A 139 -26.08 8.27 -1.22
CA PRO A 139 -24.66 8.00 -1.30
C PRO A 139 -23.85 8.61 -0.14
N PHE A 140 -24.18 9.84 0.26
CA PHE A 140 -23.54 10.50 1.41
C PHE A 140 -23.78 9.72 2.71
N LEU A 141 -25.03 9.25 2.95
CA LEU A 141 -25.38 8.48 4.15
C LEU A 141 -24.74 7.10 4.14
N GLN A 142 -24.60 6.46 2.98
CA GLN A 142 -23.96 5.15 2.85
C GLN A 142 -22.45 5.23 3.03
N GLU A 143 -21.77 6.08 2.26
CA GLU A 143 -20.31 6.14 2.23
C GLU A 143 -19.72 7.02 3.35
N GLY A 144 -20.35 8.14 3.65
CA GLY A 144 -19.88 9.08 4.66
C GLY A 144 -20.21 8.62 6.09
N TRP A 145 -21.35 9.06 6.58
CA TRP A 145 -21.83 8.69 7.91
C TRP A 145 -23.35 8.90 8.06
N HIS A 146 -23.97 8.14 8.97
CA HIS A 146 -25.36 8.34 9.40
C HIS A 146 -25.58 7.80 10.80
N TYR A 147 -26.61 8.31 11.48
CA TYR A 147 -27.15 7.64 12.67
C TYR A 147 -27.97 6.43 12.23
N GLU A 148 -27.72 5.28 12.87
CA GLU A 148 -28.48 4.06 12.65
C GLU A 148 -29.32 3.71 13.87
N LEU A 149 -30.62 3.46 13.64
CA LEU A 149 -31.57 2.99 14.64
C LEU A 149 -32.53 1.99 13.97
N LEU A 150 -32.35 0.68 14.23
CA LEU A 150 -33.17 -0.37 13.60
C LEU A 150 -34.57 -0.43 14.20
N ASN A 151 -34.67 -0.30 15.52
CA ASN A 151 -35.94 -0.26 16.28
C ASN A 151 -35.86 0.87 17.29
N LYS A 152 -37.05 1.33 17.76
CA LYS A 152 -37.17 2.42 18.75
C LYS A 152 -36.42 2.17 20.04
N ASP A 153 -36.33 0.90 20.47
CA ASP A 153 -35.75 0.50 21.75
C ASP A 153 -34.22 0.20 21.64
N ASP A 154 -33.67 0.07 20.42
CA ASP A 154 -32.25 -0.20 20.20
C ASP A 154 -31.37 1.00 20.60
N ASP A 155 -30.10 0.76 20.87
CA ASP A 155 -29.12 1.83 21.08
C ASP A 155 -28.86 2.56 19.76
N LEU A 156 -28.76 3.89 19.83
CA LEU A 156 -28.35 4.72 18.70
C LEU A 156 -26.86 4.44 18.36
N THR A 157 -26.55 4.22 17.10
CA THR A 157 -25.19 4.01 16.62
C THR A 157 -24.84 4.92 15.45
N ILE A 158 -23.55 4.97 15.08
CA ILE A 158 -23.07 5.68 13.88
C ILE A 158 -22.48 4.64 12.92
N LYS A 159 -22.87 4.72 11.66
CA LYS A 159 -22.32 3.91 10.57
C LYS A 159 -21.92 4.78 9.36
N GLY A 160 -21.14 4.21 8.47
CA GLY A 160 -20.66 4.79 7.23
C GLY A 160 -19.35 4.13 6.84
N VAL A 161 -19.09 3.99 5.54
CA VAL A 161 -17.88 3.32 5.06
C VAL A 161 -16.63 4.13 5.46
N VAL A 162 -16.59 5.43 5.12
CA VAL A 162 -15.48 6.33 5.48
C VAL A 162 -15.33 6.46 6.99
N TYR A 163 -16.45 6.55 7.73
CA TYR A 163 -16.41 6.60 9.19
C TYR A 163 -15.69 5.38 9.79
N ASN A 164 -16.05 4.17 9.35
CA ASN A 164 -15.43 2.92 9.84
C ASN A 164 -13.99 2.75 9.36
N GLU A 165 -13.71 3.16 8.13
CA GLU A 165 -12.34 3.17 7.61
C GLU A 165 -11.41 4.01 8.46
N MET A 166 -11.84 5.22 8.79
CA MET A 166 -11.03 6.14 9.59
C MET A 166 -10.88 5.68 11.04
N LYS A 167 -11.87 4.99 11.61
CA LYS A 167 -11.70 4.30 12.90
C LYS A 167 -10.55 3.28 12.85
N GLY A 168 -10.49 2.50 11.79
CA GLY A 168 -9.39 1.55 11.56
C GLY A 168 -8.04 2.23 11.32
N ALA A 169 -8.00 3.30 10.52
CA ALA A 169 -6.77 4.04 10.23
C ALA A 169 -6.17 4.68 11.49
N MET A 170 -7.01 5.22 12.37
CA MET A 170 -6.61 5.86 13.63
C MET A 170 -6.30 4.86 14.76
N SER A 171 -6.37 3.55 14.54
CA SER A 171 -5.91 2.55 15.52
C SER A 171 -4.38 2.44 15.59
N SER A 172 -3.64 2.90 14.58
CA SER A 172 -2.17 2.92 14.57
C SER A 172 -1.60 4.10 15.35
N VAL A 173 -0.62 3.84 16.21
CA VAL A 173 0.09 4.88 16.98
C VAL A 173 0.89 5.80 16.05
N ASP A 174 1.50 5.24 14.99
CA ASP A 174 2.25 6.04 14.01
C ASP A 174 1.30 6.99 13.25
N SER A 175 0.08 6.54 12.89
CA SER A 175 -0.94 7.41 12.27
C SER A 175 -1.41 8.53 13.22
N GLN A 176 -1.62 8.20 14.50
CA GLN A 176 -1.97 9.19 15.52
C GLN A 176 -0.84 10.22 15.73
N LEU A 177 0.42 9.78 15.74
CA LEU A 177 1.58 10.67 15.88
C LEU A 177 1.70 11.61 14.67
N CYS A 178 1.51 11.09 13.46
CA CYS A 178 1.53 11.89 12.23
C CYS A 178 0.41 12.94 12.24
N GLU A 179 -0.83 12.56 12.58
CA GLU A 179 -1.94 13.51 12.71
C GLU A 179 -1.64 14.59 13.74
N LEU A 180 -1.07 14.21 14.89
CA LEU A 180 -0.70 15.15 15.95
C LEU A 180 0.37 16.14 15.50
N ILE A 181 1.38 15.68 14.77
CA ILE A 181 2.41 16.52 14.16
C ILE A 181 1.77 17.54 13.22
N LEU A 182 0.95 17.08 12.25
CA LEU A 182 0.31 17.95 11.25
C LEU A 182 -0.61 18.98 11.91
N LYS A 183 -1.43 18.55 12.85
CA LYS A 183 -2.33 19.41 13.65
C LYS A 183 -1.60 20.55 14.34
N ARG A 184 -0.36 20.32 14.77
CA ARG A 184 0.44 21.34 15.44
C ARG A 184 1.31 22.14 14.47
N MET A 185 1.93 21.46 13.52
CA MET A 185 2.82 22.05 12.51
C MET A 185 2.09 23.09 11.65
N TYR A 186 0.86 22.79 11.27
CA TYR A 186 0.06 23.60 10.33
C TYR A 186 -1.22 24.15 10.97
N LYS A 187 -1.15 24.45 12.26
CA LYS A 187 -2.25 25.03 13.01
C LYS A 187 -2.83 26.25 12.28
N ASP A 188 -4.14 26.37 12.28
CA ASP A 188 -4.91 27.42 11.62
C ASP A 188 -4.83 27.37 10.06
N SER A 189 -4.50 26.20 9.48
CA SER A 189 -4.56 25.96 8.03
C SER A 189 -5.25 24.64 7.73
N GLY A 190 -5.66 24.42 6.47
CA GLY A 190 -6.25 23.15 6.03
C GLY A 190 -5.30 21.95 6.12
N TYR A 191 -3.99 22.15 6.27
CA TYR A 191 -3.03 21.07 6.51
C TYR A 191 -2.97 20.62 7.99
N GLY A 192 -3.48 21.45 8.90
CA GLY A 192 -3.56 21.11 10.33
C GLY A 192 -4.81 20.29 10.70
N VAL A 193 -5.59 19.85 9.70
CA VAL A 193 -6.78 19.01 9.87
C VAL A 193 -6.61 17.69 9.13
N ASN A 194 -7.39 16.67 9.51
CA ASN A 194 -7.35 15.37 8.85
C ASN A 194 -8.26 15.38 7.61
N SER A 195 -7.68 15.40 6.42
CA SER A 195 -8.43 15.40 5.14
C SER A 195 -9.25 14.12 4.94
N GLY A 196 -8.77 12.99 5.46
CA GLY A 196 -9.50 11.71 5.47
C GLY A 196 -10.67 11.70 6.44
N GLY A 197 -10.63 12.56 7.44
CA GLY A 197 -11.64 12.70 8.50
C GLY A 197 -11.22 12.05 9.82
N ASN A 198 -11.44 12.78 10.92
CA ASN A 198 -11.30 12.20 12.25
C ASN A 198 -12.65 11.60 12.69
N PRO A 199 -12.72 10.35 13.18
CA PRO A 199 -13.99 9.73 13.59
C PRO A 199 -14.79 10.53 14.62
N LYS A 200 -14.13 11.38 15.41
CA LYS A 200 -14.80 12.27 16.37
C LYS A 200 -15.51 13.46 15.69
N ASP A 201 -15.00 13.87 14.52
CA ASP A 201 -15.44 15.06 13.77
C ASP A 201 -16.29 14.73 12.54
N ILE A 202 -16.12 13.57 11.91
CA ILE A 202 -16.91 13.14 10.75
C ILE A 202 -18.43 13.33 10.97
N PRO A 203 -19.01 12.99 12.16
CA PRO A 203 -20.45 13.18 12.39
C PRO A 203 -20.93 14.63 12.48
N ASN A 204 -20.03 15.61 12.33
CA ASN A 204 -20.39 17.02 12.27
C ASN A 204 -20.62 17.51 10.83
N LEU A 205 -20.25 16.70 9.81
CA LEU A 205 -20.45 17.06 8.41
C LEU A 205 -21.92 16.98 8.03
N THR A 206 -22.50 18.11 7.63
CA THR A 206 -23.87 18.14 7.09
C THR A 206 -23.86 17.92 5.58
N TYR A 207 -24.99 17.43 5.04
CA TYR A 207 -25.13 17.24 3.59
C TYR A 207 -25.08 18.58 2.82
N GLU A 208 -25.51 19.69 3.43
CA GLU A 208 -25.42 21.03 2.87
C GLU A 208 -23.94 21.46 2.73
N ALA A 209 -23.12 21.31 3.77
CA ALA A 209 -21.69 21.61 3.75
C ALA A 209 -20.95 20.74 2.71
N TYR A 210 -21.31 19.45 2.62
CA TYR A 210 -20.82 18.55 1.58
C TYR A 210 -21.09 19.08 0.16
N LYS A 211 -22.34 19.49 -0.13
CA LYS A 211 -22.70 20.06 -1.46
C LYS A 211 -21.96 21.38 -1.75
N GLU A 212 -21.86 22.26 -0.77
CA GLU A 212 -21.13 23.52 -0.91
C GLU A 212 -19.66 23.29 -1.23
N PHE A 213 -19.02 22.33 -0.54
CA PHE A 213 -17.63 21.96 -0.82
C PHE A 213 -17.47 21.42 -2.24
N TYR A 214 -18.33 20.48 -2.67
CA TYR A 214 -18.30 19.95 -4.02
C TYR A 214 -18.41 21.07 -5.07
N HIS A 215 -19.42 21.92 -5.00
CA HIS A 215 -19.63 22.99 -6.00
C HIS A 215 -18.49 24.01 -6.04
N LYS A 216 -17.80 24.22 -4.91
CA LYS A 216 -16.65 25.12 -4.84
C LYS A 216 -15.41 24.52 -5.48
N HIS A 217 -15.15 23.23 -5.28
CA HIS A 217 -13.87 22.61 -5.62
C HIS A 217 -13.90 21.84 -6.94
N TYR A 218 -15.02 21.21 -7.31
CA TYR A 218 -15.15 20.38 -8.50
C TYR A 218 -15.56 21.17 -9.75
N HIS A 219 -14.69 22.09 -10.12
CA HIS A 219 -14.84 22.93 -11.33
C HIS A 219 -13.60 22.77 -12.22
N PRO A 220 -13.74 22.76 -13.57
CA PRO A 220 -12.59 22.61 -14.48
C PRO A 220 -11.40 23.54 -14.24
N GLU A 221 -11.62 24.78 -13.75
CA GLU A 221 -10.52 25.71 -13.42
C GLU A 221 -9.63 25.22 -12.28
N ASN A 222 -10.18 24.39 -11.38
CA ASN A 222 -9.47 23.77 -10.25
C ASN A 222 -8.95 22.37 -10.58
N ALA A 223 -9.24 21.88 -11.79
CA ALA A 223 -8.89 20.55 -12.22
C ALA A 223 -7.61 20.53 -13.05
N LEU A 224 -6.82 19.49 -12.87
CA LEU A 224 -5.84 19.00 -13.82
C LEU A 224 -6.32 17.68 -14.39
N LEU A 225 -6.55 17.65 -15.71
CA LEU A 225 -6.76 16.41 -16.44
C LEU A 225 -5.41 15.93 -16.98
N VAL A 226 -5.07 14.65 -16.79
CA VAL A 226 -3.81 14.09 -17.28
C VAL A 226 -4.11 12.89 -18.18
N LEU A 227 -3.47 12.85 -19.34
CA LEU A 227 -3.44 11.73 -20.26
C LEU A 227 -1.99 11.24 -20.41
N TYR A 228 -1.79 9.92 -20.46
CA TYR A 228 -0.48 9.30 -20.64
C TYR A 228 -0.56 8.13 -21.60
N GLY A 229 0.48 7.96 -22.42
CA GLY A 229 0.66 6.79 -23.27
C GLY A 229 0.39 7.04 -24.74
N LYS A 230 0.36 5.95 -25.52
CA LYS A 230 0.13 5.98 -26.96
C LYS A 230 -1.37 6.04 -27.28
N MET A 231 -1.86 7.17 -27.76
CA MET A 231 -3.27 7.36 -28.11
C MET A 231 -3.48 8.40 -29.21
N ASP A 232 -4.67 8.44 -29.81
CA ASP A 232 -5.12 9.54 -30.64
C ASP A 232 -5.61 10.69 -29.77
N ILE A 233 -4.69 11.63 -29.47
CA ILE A 233 -4.99 12.76 -28.60
C ILE A 233 -6.08 13.68 -29.15
N LEU A 234 -6.20 13.83 -30.48
CA LEU A 234 -7.20 14.72 -31.07
C LEU A 234 -8.62 14.23 -30.77
N SER A 235 -8.85 12.94 -30.89
CA SER A 235 -10.13 12.32 -30.55
C SER A 235 -10.45 12.48 -29.05
N GLN A 236 -9.44 12.38 -28.18
CA GLN A 236 -9.65 12.55 -26.74
C GLN A 236 -9.99 13.99 -26.37
N LEU A 237 -9.28 14.98 -26.97
CA LEU A 237 -9.57 16.40 -26.76
C LEU A 237 -10.99 16.76 -27.24
N GLU A 238 -11.39 16.26 -28.42
CA GLU A 238 -12.74 16.48 -28.97
C GLU A 238 -13.82 15.88 -28.03
N PHE A 239 -13.61 14.70 -27.51
CA PHE A 239 -14.53 14.04 -26.60
C PHE A 239 -14.67 14.81 -25.29
N ILE A 240 -13.54 15.18 -24.64
CA ILE A 240 -13.54 15.90 -23.37
C ILE A 240 -14.18 17.28 -23.52
N ASP A 241 -13.91 18.00 -24.60
CA ASP A 241 -14.56 19.29 -24.89
C ASP A 241 -16.08 19.13 -25.05
N LYS A 242 -16.53 18.30 -26.02
CA LYS A 242 -17.93 18.19 -26.37
C LYS A 242 -18.80 17.64 -25.24
N GLU A 243 -18.35 16.61 -24.56
CA GLU A 243 -19.17 15.89 -23.58
C GLU A 243 -19.12 16.55 -22.18
N TYR A 244 -18.05 17.28 -21.84
CA TYR A 244 -17.86 17.79 -20.49
C TYR A 244 -17.48 19.26 -20.41
N LEU A 245 -16.31 19.70 -20.90
CA LEU A 245 -15.78 21.02 -20.56
C LEU A 245 -16.49 22.18 -21.24
N SER A 246 -17.11 21.97 -22.41
CA SER A 246 -17.87 23.00 -23.11
C SER A 246 -19.11 23.48 -22.35
N TYR A 247 -19.60 22.75 -21.36
CA TYR A 247 -20.73 23.16 -20.51
C TYR A 247 -20.33 24.15 -19.40
N TYR A 248 -19.04 24.26 -19.09
CA TYR A 248 -18.53 25.16 -18.07
C TYR A 248 -18.01 26.47 -18.66
N LYS A 249 -18.03 27.53 -17.83
CA LYS A 249 -17.41 28.82 -18.14
C LYS A 249 -16.36 29.11 -17.08
N ALA A 250 -15.22 29.64 -17.49
CA ALA A 250 -14.23 30.13 -16.57
C ALA A 250 -14.83 31.21 -15.65
N SER A 251 -14.64 31.06 -14.35
CA SER A 251 -15.09 32.02 -13.34
C SER A 251 -14.01 33.06 -13.03
N GLY A 252 -12.75 32.75 -13.37
CA GLY A 252 -11.56 33.52 -12.98
C GLY A 252 -11.21 33.35 -11.48
N GLN A 253 -11.83 32.39 -10.79
CA GLN A 253 -11.66 32.14 -9.36
C GLN A 253 -10.96 30.79 -9.11
N ARG A 254 -9.82 30.58 -9.78
CA ARG A 254 -8.99 29.41 -9.49
C ARG A 254 -8.57 29.45 -8.01
N LEU A 255 -8.81 28.37 -7.29
CA LEU A 255 -8.45 28.23 -5.88
C LEU A 255 -6.93 28.30 -5.71
N LYS A 256 -6.50 29.13 -4.75
CA LYS A 256 -5.11 29.18 -4.31
C LYS A 256 -5.00 28.53 -2.95
N ILE A 257 -3.94 27.77 -2.78
CA ILE A 257 -3.59 27.18 -1.50
C ILE A 257 -2.77 28.22 -0.74
N GLU A 258 -3.26 28.59 0.46
CA GLU A 258 -2.56 29.52 1.32
C GLU A 258 -1.45 28.82 2.10
N GLU A 259 -0.32 29.52 2.26
CA GLU A 259 0.82 28.98 3.03
C GLU A 259 0.51 29.01 4.53
N PRO A 260 0.79 27.90 5.26
CA PRO A 260 0.77 27.92 6.72
C PRO A 260 1.73 28.94 7.30
N LYS A 261 1.35 29.54 8.43
CA LYS A 261 2.20 30.52 9.11
C LYS A 261 3.28 29.80 9.92
N PRO A 262 4.53 30.30 9.95
CA PRO A 262 5.57 29.76 10.81
C PRO A 262 5.14 29.73 12.28
N LEU A 263 5.41 28.61 12.95
CA LEU A 263 5.05 28.36 14.34
C LEU A 263 6.14 27.55 15.04
N ILE A 264 6.40 27.86 16.30
CA ILE A 264 7.18 27.01 17.20
C ILE A 264 6.26 26.55 18.32
N ASP A 265 6.09 25.23 18.48
CA ASP A 265 5.30 24.63 19.55
C ASP A 265 6.02 23.38 20.10
N LEU A 266 6.36 23.38 21.38
CA LEU A 266 7.25 22.40 21.97
C LEU A 266 6.62 21.49 23.03
N ASP A 267 5.37 21.75 23.41
CA ASP A 267 4.79 21.16 24.61
C ASP A 267 3.38 20.57 24.44
N TYR A 268 3.01 20.20 23.21
CA TYR A 268 1.71 19.60 22.98
C TYR A 268 1.73 18.08 23.20
N GLU A 269 0.77 17.59 23.97
CA GLU A 269 0.64 16.18 24.33
C GLU A 269 -0.80 15.70 24.11
N GLU A 270 -0.96 14.45 23.65
CA GLU A 270 -2.21 13.68 23.64
C GLU A 270 -1.96 12.26 24.17
N ASP A 271 -3.01 11.54 24.51
CA ASP A 271 -2.92 10.16 24.98
C ASP A 271 -3.32 9.20 23.84
N TYR A 272 -2.70 8.00 23.81
CA TYR A 272 -3.08 6.89 22.95
C TYR A 272 -3.34 5.61 23.76
N ALA A 273 -4.21 4.74 23.24
CA ALA A 273 -4.59 3.53 23.93
C ALA A 273 -3.53 2.43 23.83
N ILE A 274 -3.24 1.77 24.94
CA ILE A 274 -2.45 0.54 25.01
C ILE A 274 -3.25 -0.58 25.65
N SER A 275 -2.87 -1.85 25.42
CA SER A 275 -3.50 -2.99 26.06
C SER A 275 -3.22 -3.02 27.57
N ASN A 276 -4.08 -3.66 28.34
CA ASN A 276 -3.91 -3.82 29.80
C ASN A 276 -2.64 -4.64 30.18
N SER A 277 -2.11 -5.41 29.25
CA SER A 277 -0.88 -6.20 29.42
C SER A 277 0.40 -5.40 29.20
N GLU A 278 0.31 -4.22 28.59
CA GLU A 278 1.46 -3.34 28.30
C GLU A 278 1.80 -2.42 29.46
N LYS A 279 3.10 -2.15 29.59
CA LYS A 279 3.60 -1.19 30.60
C LYS A 279 3.46 0.24 30.09
N VAL A 280 3.06 1.14 30.96
CA VAL A 280 3.00 2.58 30.67
C VAL A 280 4.41 3.21 30.64
N GLU A 281 5.33 2.73 31.48
CA GLU A 281 6.68 3.30 31.60
C GLU A 281 7.49 3.08 30.31
N ASN A 282 8.15 4.15 29.86
CA ASN A 282 8.95 4.19 28.62
C ASN A 282 8.17 3.74 27.36
N ASN A 283 6.90 4.02 27.30
CA ASN A 283 6.06 3.68 26.13
C ASN A 283 5.44 4.92 25.46
N SER A 284 5.98 6.12 25.73
CA SER A 284 5.60 7.35 25.01
C SER A 284 6.27 7.41 23.63
N TYR A 285 5.65 8.14 22.71
CA TYR A 285 6.18 8.47 21.38
C TYR A 285 6.40 9.98 21.31
N ILE A 286 7.55 10.40 20.79
CA ILE A 286 7.87 11.82 20.60
C ILE A 286 8.02 12.09 19.10
N GLY A 287 7.27 13.05 18.59
CA GLY A 287 7.39 13.54 17.22
C GLY A 287 8.09 14.90 17.19
N MET A 288 9.15 15.03 16.40
CA MET A 288 9.78 16.31 16.08
C MET A 288 9.60 16.58 14.59
N SER A 289 9.13 17.76 14.21
CA SER A 289 8.91 18.10 12.81
C SER A 289 9.41 19.51 12.49
N PHE A 290 10.12 19.63 11.37
CA PHE A 290 10.73 20.87 10.90
C PHE A 290 10.22 21.20 9.50
N ALA A 291 9.79 22.44 9.26
CA ALA A 291 9.40 22.88 7.91
C ALA A 291 10.61 22.90 6.98
N LEU A 292 10.38 22.44 5.76
CA LEU A 292 11.36 22.37 4.68
C LEU A 292 11.15 23.52 3.66
N PRO A 293 11.96 23.61 2.59
CA PRO A 293 11.68 24.49 1.47
C PRO A 293 10.26 24.26 0.91
N LYS A 294 9.63 25.31 0.39
CA LYS A 294 8.33 25.17 -0.28
C LYS A 294 8.40 24.10 -1.37
N SER A 295 7.29 23.43 -1.64
CA SER A 295 7.20 22.42 -2.70
C SER A 295 7.59 22.95 -4.09
N SER A 296 7.54 24.29 -4.30
CA SER A 296 8.06 24.93 -5.50
C SER A 296 9.59 24.92 -5.62
N ASP A 297 10.33 24.69 -4.54
CA ASP A 297 11.79 24.49 -4.55
C ASP A 297 12.10 22.99 -4.68
N VAL A 298 11.94 22.47 -5.92
CA VAL A 298 12.15 21.06 -6.24
C VAL A 298 13.57 20.61 -5.90
N GLU A 299 14.57 21.46 -6.17
CA GLU A 299 15.98 21.16 -5.86
C GLU A 299 16.20 21.01 -4.35
N GLY A 300 15.70 21.98 -3.56
CA GLY A 300 15.83 21.94 -2.10
C GLY A 300 15.14 20.71 -1.49
N ASN A 301 13.95 20.36 -1.95
CA ASN A 301 13.22 19.19 -1.44
C ASN A 301 13.90 17.88 -1.81
N LEU A 302 14.42 17.74 -3.03
CA LEU A 302 15.18 16.56 -3.45
C LEU A 302 16.49 16.46 -2.65
N ALA A 303 17.15 17.60 -2.34
CA ALA A 303 18.33 17.62 -1.47
C ALA A 303 18.01 17.15 -0.05
N PHE A 304 16.84 17.49 0.50
CA PHE A 304 16.40 16.97 1.80
C PHE A 304 16.10 15.48 1.78
N SER A 305 15.59 14.92 0.67
CA SER A 305 15.44 13.46 0.51
C SER A 305 16.80 12.76 0.57
N ILE A 306 17.83 13.34 -0.04
CA ILE A 306 19.21 12.85 0.06
C ILE A 306 19.75 13.00 1.48
N LEU A 307 19.53 14.15 2.14
CA LEU A 307 19.95 14.38 3.53
C LEU A 307 19.26 13.40 4.49
N ARG A 308 17.96 13.13 4.34
CA ARG A 308 17.27 12.13 5.14
C ARG A 308 17.96 10.78 5.05
N ASP A 309 18.30 10.34 3.87
CA ASP A 309 18.93 9.04 3.65
C ASP A 309 20.36 8.98 4.17
N VAL A 310 21.12 10.06 4.04
CA VAL A 310 22.47 10.16 4.64
C VAL A 310 22.41 10.12 6.15
N LEU A 311 21.47 10.86 6.76
CA LEU A 311 21.43 11.10 8.20
C LEU A 311 20.67 9.99 8.97
N PHE A 312 19.69 9.28 8.35
CA PHE A 312 18.77 8.41 9.06
C PHE A 312 18.52 7.04 8.44
N ALA A 313 18.98 6.71 7.22
CA ALA A 313 18.56 5.49 6.53
C ALA A 313 18.91 4.19 7.29
N THR A 314 19.95 4.18 8.11
CA THR A 314 20.38 3.02 8.90
C THR A 314 20.69 3.40 10.34
N ASN A 315 20.79 2.41 11.24
CA ASN A 315 21.15 2.66 12.64
C ASN A 315 22.58 3.23 12.80
N ASP A 316 23.45 3.05 11.81
CA ASP A 316 24.79 3.63 11.76
C ASP A 316 24.84 4.96 10.99
N SER A 317 23.73 5.43 10.42
CA SER A 317 23.63 6.78 9.85
C SER A 317 23.88 7.83 10.96
N PRO A 318 24.62 8.90 10.65
CA PRO A 318 25.29 9.68 11.70
C PRO A 318 24.32 10.28 12.73
N LEU A 319 23.19 10.84 12.31
CA LEU A 319 22.24 11.47 13.22
C LEU A 319 21.39 10.44 13.98
N LYS A 320 20.89 9.41 13.29
CA LYS A 320 20.17 8.29 13.93
C LYS A 320 21.04 7.62 14.99
N LYS A 321 22.32 7.36 14.67
CA LYS A 321 23.28 6.74 15.58
C LYS A 321 23.52 7.57 16.84
N ALA A 322 23.69 8.89 16.69
CA ALA A 322 23.91 9.79 17.80
C ALA A 322 22.71 9.81 18.76
N LEU A 323 21.51 9.81 18.24
CA LEU A 323 20.29 9.79 19.04
C LEU A 323 20.05 8.42 19.69
N LEU A 324 20.27 7.30 18.97
CA LEU A 324 20.19 5.95 19.54
C LEU A 324 21.23 5.71 20.65
N ALA A 325 22.41 6.36 20.57
CA ALA A 325 23.44 6.23 21.57
C ALA A 325 23.04 6.79 22.96
N LEU A 326 21.97 7.57 23.05
CA LEU A 326 21.38 7.98 24.33
C LEU A 326 20.81 6.78 25.11
N ASN A 327 20.47 5.67 24.46
CA ASN A 327 19.87 4.46 25.05
C ASN A 327 18.56 4.75 25.81
N LEU A 328 17.71 5.63 25.27
CA LEU A 328 16.47 6.09 25.91
C LEU A 328 15.20 5.78 25.10
N CYS A 329 15.31 5.06 24.00
CA CYS A 329 14.19 4.67 23.12
C CYS A 329 14.48 3.34 22.43
N ASP A 330 13.45 2.72 21.87
CA ASP A 330 13.59 1.47 21.10
C ASP A 330 14.01 1.74 19.66
N ASP A 331 13.48 2.80 19.02
CA ASP A 331 13.80 3.16 17.64
C ASP A 331 13.61 4.65 17.36
N ILE A 332 14.22 5.10 16.26
CA ILE A 332 14.09 6.46 15.72
C ILE A 332 13.94 6.34 14.20
N GLU A 333 12.89 6.93 13.68
CA GLU A 333 12.62 7.00 12.25
C GLU A 333 12.57 8.44 11.79
N ALA A 334 12.93 8.68 10.53
CA ALA A 334 12.75 9.97 9.88
C ALA A 334 12.07 9.81 8.53
N ALA A 335 11.10 10.68 8.26
CA ALA A 335 10.35 10.76 7.02
C ALA A 335 10.30 12.20 6.53
N ILE A 336 10.05 12.36 5.23
CA ILE A 336 9.64 13.64 4.64
C ILE A 336 8.18 13.49 4.27
N ASP A 337 7.38 14.43 4.74
CA ASP A 337 6.00 14.60 4.35
C ASP A 337 5.97 15.77 3.35
N ASP A 338 5.80 15.44 2.05
CA ASP A 338 5.90 16.37 0.93
C ASP A 338 4.58 16.58 0.17
N ASP A 339 3.48 15.98 0.65
CA ASP A 339 2.13 16.16 0.08
C ASP A 339 1.47 17.49 0.49
N CYS A 340 2.25 18.54 0.73
CA CYS A 340 1.76 19.87 1.13
C CYS A 340 2.63 21.00 0.58
N ILE A 341 2.10 22.23 0.59
CA ILE A 341 2.80 23.41 0.03
C ILE A 341 4.12 23.75 0.76
N ILE A 342 4.20 23.42 2.05
CA ILE A 342 5.42 23.51 2.86
C ILE A 342 5.68 22.09 3.40
N PRO A 343 6.52 21.28 2.76
CA PRO A 343 6.92 19.98 3.27
C PRO A 343 7.54 20.01 4.66
N SER A 344 7.52 18.89 5.34
CA SER A 344 8.13 18.77 6.65
C SER A 344 9.07 17.57 6.78
N PHE A 345 10.14 17.74 7.54
CA PHE A 345 11.04 16.68 7.97
C PHE A 345 10.60 16.20 9.35
N GLN A 346 10.07 14.99 9.42
CA GLN A 346 9.51 14.41 10.63
C GLN A 346 10.45 13.37 11.21
N ILE A 347 10.63 13.41 12.53
CA ILE A 347 11.43 12.44 13.30
C ILE A 347 10.54 11.86 14.38
N SER A 348 10.35 10.54 14.34
CA SER A 348 9.56 9.77 15.31
C SER A 348 10.50 9.01 16.24
N ILE A 349 10.42 9.27 17.54
CA ILE A 349 11.16 8.59 18.61
C ILE A 349 10.19 7.65 19.30
N LYS A 350 10.42 6.35 19.19
CA LYS A 350 9.48 5.31 19.58
C LYS A 350 9.84 4.69 20.93
N LYS A 351 8.87 4.58 21.82
CA LYS A 351 8.97 3.93 23.12
C LYS A 351 10.05 4.55 24.01
N THR A 352 9.78 5.71 24.50
CA THR A 352 10.63 6.48 25.41
C THR A 352 9.80 7.04 26.57
N ASP A 353 10.46 7.69 27.53
CA ASP A 353 9.80 8.49 28.56
C ASP A 353 9.63 9.93 28.04
N LYS A 354 8.45 10.52 28.17
CA LYS A 354 8.16 11.89 27.74
C LYS A 354 9.11 12.95 28.27
N LYS A 355 9.70 12.73 29.46
CA LYS A 355 10.72 13.63 30.05
C LYS A 355 11.98 13.75 29.21
N ASN A 356 12.27 12.79 28.31
CA ASN A 356 13.44 12.79 27.45
C ASN A 356 13.31 13.72 26.24
N LYS A 357 12.14 14.32 26.00
CA LYS A 357 11.84 15.21 24.87
C LYS A 357 12.92 16.26 24.64
N LYS A 358 13.26 17.02 25.67
CA LYS A 358 14.28 18.06 25.57
C LYS A 358 15.68 17.50 25.29
N LEU A 359 16.03 16.36 25.87
CA LEU A 359 17.32 15.71 25.65
C LEU A 359 17.51 15.27 24.21
N PHE A 360 16.48 14.68 23.58
CA PHE A 360 16.52 14.31 22.17
C PHE A 360 16.66 15.55 21.26
N TYR A 361 15.90 16.62 21.54
CA TYR A 361 16.01 17.86 20.77
C TYR A 361 17.41 18.48 20.90
N ASP A 362 17.96 18.61 22.13
CA ASP A 362 19.28 19.20 22.35
C ASP A 362 20.36 18.34 21.64
N ALA A 363 20.26 17.01 21.68
CA ALA A 363 21.18 16.11 21.01
C ALA A 363 21.08 16.27 19.49
N PHE A 364 19.88 16.33 18.92
CA PHE A 364 19.64 16.55 17.50
C PHE A 364 20.29 17.86 17.01
N ILE A 365 20.03 18.96 17.70
CA ILE A 365 20.60 20.26 17.33
C ILE A 365 22.13 20.28 17.53
N SER A 366 22.65 19.64 18.59
CA SER A 366 24.09 19.52 18.81
C SER A 366 24.80 18.78 17.68
N GLU A 367 24.21 17.67 17.19
CA GLU A 367 24.77 16.92 16.06
C GLU A 367 24.67 17.73 14.75
N CYS A 368 23.56 18.39 14.49
CA CYS A 368 23.41 19.28 13.32
C CYS A 368 24.51 20.36 13.29
N LYS A 369 24.83 20.98 14.45
CA LYS A 369 25.92 21.97 14.54
C LYS A 369 27.27 21.38 14.19
N LYS A 370 27.55 20.12 14.61
CA LYS A 370 28.84 19.45 14.27
C LYS A 370 28.96 19.25 12.75
N TYR A 371 27.85 18.92 12.04
CA TYR A 371 27.91 18.78 10.59
C TYR A 371 28.10 20.11 9.87
N VAL A 372 27.51 21.19 10.36
CA VAL A 372 27.76 22.54 9.83
C VAL A 372 29.22 22.98 10.05
N GLU A 373 29.79 22.65 11.21
CA GLU A 373 31.18 23.03 11.55
C GLU A 373 32.25 22.16 10.86
N ASN A 374 32.00 20.85 10.74
CA ASN A 374 33.02 19.88 10.28
C ASN A 374 32.78 19.33 8.87
N GLY A 375 31.60 19.60 8.28
CA GLY A 375 31.13 19.05 7.00
C GLY A 375 30.48 17.68 7.13
N LEU A 376 29.70 17.31 6.13
CA LEU A 376 29.13 15.99 5.96
C LEU A 376 30.09 15.03 5.27
N ASP A 377 29.91 13.72 5.45
CA ASP A 377 30.68 12.70 4.71
C ASP A 377 30.35 12.75 3.21
N LYS A 378 31.31 13.26 2.42
CA LYS A 378 31.16 13.39 0.96
C LYS A 378 30.95 12.05 0.25
N ASN A 379 31.49 10.96 0.80
CA ASN A 379 31.32 9.63 0.21
C ASN A 379 29.88 9.14 0.45
N ALA A 380 29.31 9.39 1.62
CA ALA A 380 27.92 9.08 1.93
C ALA A 380 26.94 9.89 1.06
N LEU A 381 27.21 11.19 0.89
CA LEU A 381 26.45 12.04 -0.02
C LEU A 381 26.52 11.54 -1.46
N LEU A 382 27.71 11.30 -2.00
CA LEU A 382 27.89 10.79 -3.36
C LEU A 382 27.18 9.44 -3.56
N ALA A 383 27.33 8.52 -2.62
CA ALA A 383 26.68 7.22 -2.66
C ALA A 383 25.16 7.34 -2.72
N THR A 384 24.58 8.22 -1.89
CA THR A 384 23.14 8.44 -1.85
C THR A 384 22.63 9.12 -3.12
N ILE A 385 23.37 10.10 -3.67
CA ILE A 385 23.05 10.75 -4.94
C ILE A 385 23.06 9.73 -6.09
N ASN A 386 24.09 8.87 -6.16
CA ASN A 386 24.19 7.83 -7.20
C ASN A 386 23.04 6.82 -7.10
N PHE A 387 22.67 6.43 -5.90
CA PHE A 387 21.55 5.50 -5.67
C PHE A 387 20.21 6.11 -6.08
N ALA A 388 19.96 7.38 -5.71
CA ALA A 388 18.76 8.12 -6.13
C ALA A 388 18.69 8.26 -7.67
N GLU A 389 19.82 8.58 -8.31
CA GLU A 389 19.93 8.63 -9.78
C GLU A 389 19.66 7.26 -10.41
N PHE A 390 20.20 6.17 -9.83
CA PHE A 390 19.93 4.80 -10.30
C PHE A 390 18.44 4.48 -10.22
N LYS A 391 17.80 4.75 -9.09
CA LYS A 391 16.35 4.49 -8.88
C LYS A 391 15.49 5.31 -9.85
N HIS A 392 15.87 6.55 -10.10
CA HIS A 392 15.19 7.39 -11.10
C HIS A 392 15.31 6.79 -12.52
N LYS A 393 16.46 6.24 -12.91
CA LYS A 393 16.66 5.59 -14.21
C LYS A 393 15.99 4.22 -14.32
N GLU A 394 15.96 3.45 -13.23
CA GLU A 394 15.33 2.13 -13.18
C GLU A 394 13.81 2.22 -13.41
N LEU A 395 13.17 3.29 -12.94
CA LEU A 395 11.72 3.53 -13.04
C LEU A 395 10.90 2.29 -12.65
N ASP A 396 11.34 1.60 -11.59
CA ASP A 396 10.63 0.42 -11.09
C ASP A 396 9.50 0.86 -10.16
N MET A 397 8.29 0.90 -10.71
CA MET A 397 7.06 1.28 -10.01
C MET A 397 6.25 0.07 -9.53
N GLY A 398 6.84 -1.12 -9.54
CA GLY A 398 6.15 -2.36 -9.14
C GLY A 398 4.98 -2.70 -10.06
N THR A 399 3.80 -2.80 -9.47
CA THR A 399 2.55 -3.06 -10.21
C THR A 399 1.77 -1.79 -10.57
N MET A 400 2.19 -0.61 -10.07
CA MET A 400 1.51 0.63 -10.38
C MET A 400 1.86 1.11 -11.78
N PRO A 401 0.88 1.47 -12.63
CA PRO A 401 1.16 2.01 -13.96
C PRO A 401 1.96 3.32 -13.89
N LYS A 402 3.01 3.43 -14.69
CA LYS A 402 3.88 4.62 -14.74
C LYS A 402 3.09 5.91 -14.98
N GLY A 403 2.10 5.86 -15.88
CA GLY A 403 1.27 7.01 -16.20
C GLY A 403 0.46 7.53 -15.02
N VAL A 404 0.03 6.65 -14.10
CA VAL A 404 -0.66 7.05 -12.87
C VAL A 404 0.31 7.81 -11.94
N ILE A 405 1.52 7.29 -11.72
CA ILE A 405 2.52 7.97 -10.87
C ILE A 405 2.90 9.33 -11.44
N PHE A 406 3.17 9.40 -12.74
CA PHE A 406 3.48 10.70 -13.37
C PHE A 406 2.30 11.67 -13.29
N ALA A 407 1.06 11.19 -13.42
CA ALA A 407 -0.12 12.03 -13.25
C ALA A 407 -0.23 12.62 -11.84
N LEU A 408 0.05 11.81 -10.79
CA LEU A 408 0.07 12.27 -9.40
C LEU A 408 1.18 13.30 -9.16
N ASN A 409 2.38 13.09 -9.71
CA ASN A 409 3.47 14.08 -9.62
C ASN A 409 3.10 15.41 -10.32
N LEU A 410 2.43 15.33 -11.48
CA LEU A 410 1.93 16.53 -12.15
C LEU A 410 0.85 17.24 -11.33
N MET A 411 0.02 16.49 -10.58
CA MET A 411 -1.01 17.07 -9.71
C MET A 411 -0.40 17.89 -8.58
N GLN A 412 0.67 17.43 -7.95
CA GLN A 412 1.41 18.18 -6.93
C GLN A 412 1.98 19.49 -7.54
N ALA A 413 2.64 19.40 -8.70
CA ALA A 413 3.16 20.59 -9.39
C ALA A 413 2.04 21.59 -9.75
N PHE A 414 0.91 21.10 -10.23
CA PHE A 414 -0.26 21.92 -10.51
C PHE A 414 -0.85 22.60 -9.27
N ASN A 415 -0.89 21.89 -8.15
CA ASN A 415 -1.41 22.40 -6.88
C ASN A 415 -0.63 23.61 -6.38
N TYR A 416 0.69 23.58 -6.52
CA TYR A 416 1.58 24.62 -5.98
C TYR A 416 2.05 25.63 -7.04
N ASP A 417 1.39 25.67 -8.20
CA ASP A 417 1.70 26.56 -9.33
C ASP A 417 3.18 26.43 -9.81
N VAL A 418 3.72 25.21 -9.74
CA VAL A 418 5.05 24.83 -10.26
C VAL A 418 4.93 24.42 -11.73
N SER A 419 5.98 24.62 -12.52
CA SER A 419 6.00 24.15 -13.92
C SER A 419 5.88 22.63 -13.99
N LEU A 420 4.90 22.09 -14.76
CA LEU A 420 4.59 20.68 -14.79
C LEU A 420 5.78 19.80 -15.22
N ASP A 421 6.62 20.30 -16.15
CA ASP A 421 7.81 19.56 -16.59
C ASP A 421 8.84 19.34 -15.47
N SER A 422 8.90 20.21 -14.46
CA SER A 422 9.82 20.04 -13.33
C SER A 422 9.52 18.82 -12.46
N ALA A 423 8.28 18.34 -12.48
CA ALA A 423 7.87 17.12 -11.78
C ALA A 423 8.29 15.82 -12.50
N LEU A 424 8.79 15.92 -13.72
CA LEU A 424 9.18 14.79 -14.57
C LEU A 424 10.70 14.76 -14.88
N ILE A 425 11.46 15.76 -14.41
CA ILE A 425 12.89 15.93 -14.71
C ILE A 425 13.68 15.98 -13.41
N ALA A 426 14.61 15.03 -13.22
CA ALA A 426 15.47 14.98 -12.04
C ALA A 426 16.98 14.96 -12.35
N ASP A 427 17.39 14.49 -13.54
CA ASP A 427 18.81 14.33 -13.94
C ASP A 427 19.66 15.61 -13.73
N LYS A 428 19.08 16.78 -14.00
CA LYS A 428 19.78 18.06 -13.81
C LYS A 428 20.16 18.30 -12.35
N TYR A 429 19.29 17.94 -11.42
CA TYR A 429 19.53 18.12 -9.97
C TYR A 429 20.60 17.16 -9.46
N PHE A 430 20.61 15.89 -9.89
CA PHE A 430 21.68 14.98 -9.51
C PHE A 430 23.05 15.46 -9.98
N LYS A 431 23.14 16.07 -11.18
CA LYS A 431 24.38 16.68 -11.69
C LYS A 431 24.82 17.88 -10.83
N GLU A 432 23.90 18.74 -10.41
CA GLU A 432 24.21 19.87 -9.53
C GLU A 432 24.65 19.38 -8.14
N PHE A 433 23.95 18.40 -7.54
CA PHE A 433 24.32 17.85 -6.24
C PHE A 433 25.74 17.25 -6.25
N LYS A 434 26.17 16.61 -7.35
CA LYS A 434 27.54 16.12 -7.50
C LYS A 434 28.58 17.27 -7.50
N LYS A 435 28.21 18.47 -7.98
CA LYS A 435 29.08 19.66 -7.88
C LYS A 435 29.13 20.20 -6.46
N HIS A 436 27.98 20.21 -5.77
CA HIS A 436 27.82 20.64 -4.39
C HIS A 436 28.57 19.75 -3.36
N LEU A 437 29.12 18.61 -3.75
CA LEU A 437 30.07 17.88 -2.91
C LEU A 437 31.37 18.66 -2.59
N ASN A 438 31.64 19.74 -3.31
CA ASN A 438 32.85 20.56 -3.16
C ASN A 438 32.62 21.88 -2.43
N ASP A 439 31.40 22.17 -2.01
CA ASP A 439 31.02 23.35 -1.23
C ASP A 439 30.20 22.97 0.01
N ASP A 440 29.57 23.92 0.66
CA ASP A 440 28.82 23.80 1.91
C ASP A 440 27.28 23.84 1.70
N TYR A 441 26.79 23.46 0.52
CA TYR A 441 25.37 23.53 0.19
C TYR A 441 24.48 22.74 1.13
N PHE A 442 24.79 21.47 1.37
CA PHE A 442 24.00 20.60 2.23
C PHE A 442 24.06 21.01 3.70
N GLU A 443 25.23 21.48 4.16
CA GLU A 443 25.42 22.01 5.50
C GLU A 443 24.61 23.29 5.73
N LYS A 444 24.51 24.17 4.74
CA LYS A 444 23.67 25.38 4.80
C LYS A 444 22.17 25.06 4.85
N LEU A 445 21.74 23.97 4.21
CA LEU A 445 20.36 23.49 4.36
C LEU A 445 20.08 23.05 5.80
N ILE A 446 20.98 22.27 6.41
CA ILE A 446 20.89 21.88 7.83
C ILE A 446 20.87 23.10 8.74
N GLU A 447 21.78 24.06 8.53
CA GLU A 447 21.84 25.27 9.33
C GLU A 447 20.54 26.07 9.27
N LYS A 448 20.02 26.27 8.05
CA LYS A 448 18.82 27.10 7.81
C LYS A 448 17.55 26.46 8.35
N TYR A 449 17.33 25.17 8.05
CA TYR A 449 16.03 24.52 8.27
C TYR A 449 15.94 23.73 9.57
N PHE A 450 17.06 23.36 10.20
CA PHE A 450 17.06 22.70 11.50
C PHE A 450 17.54 23.63 12.61
N ILE A 451 18.76 24.17 12.52
CA ILE A 451 19.35 24.96 13.60
C ILE A 451 18.67 26.32 13.76
N ASN A 452 18.46 27.01 12.65
CA ASN A 452 17.87 28.36 12.61
C ASN A 452 16.39 28.34 12.19
N SER A 453 15.72 27.17 12.31
CA SER A 453 14.32 27.05 11.95
C SER A 453 13.43 27.93 12.84
N ASN A 454 12.49 28.61 12.20
CA ASN A 454 11.43 29.37 12.87
C ASN A 454 10.06 28.71 12.75
N HIS A 455 10.03 27.45 12.19
CA HIS A 455 8.82 26.68 12.01
C HIS A 455 9.12 25.21 12.30
N TYR A 456 8.89 24.80 13.54
CA TYR A 456 9.02 23.42 13.98
C TYR A 456 8.18 23.14 15.22
N VAL A 457 7.84 21.88 15.41
CA VAL A 457 7.04 21.42 16.56
C VAL A 457 7.65 20.18 17.20
N ILE A 458 7.40 20.01 18.51
CA ILE A 458 7.69 18.80 19.24
C ILE A 458 6.42 18.38 19.97
N VAL A 459 5.93 17.19 19.64
CA VAL A 459 4.70 16.64 20.21
C VAL A 459 4.96 15.32 20.94
N THR A 460 4.05 14.92 21.81
CA THR A 460 4.18 13.67 22.58
C THR A 460 2.84 12.93 22.59
N LEU A 461 2.87 11.61 22.30
CA LEU A 461 1.80 10.69 22.59
C LEU A 461 2.14 9.90 23.85
N ASN A 462 1.26 9.95 24.85
CA ASN A 462 1.41 9.25 26.11
C ASN A 462 0.56 7.97 26.13
N PRO A 463 1.09 6.83 26.61
CA PRO A 463 0.33 5.60 26.69
C PRO A 463 -0.72 5.64 27.82
N SER A 464 -1.94 5.18 27.54
CA SER A 464 -3.03 5.05 28.51
C SER A 464 -3.72 3.69 28.35
N SER A 465 -3.77 2.92 29.43
CA SER A 465 -4.49 1.62 29.45
C SER A 465 -6.00 1.78 29.73
N THR A 466 -6.49 2.98 30.06
CA THR A 466 -7.90 3.25 30.33
C THR A 466 -8.60 3.98 29.20
N LEU A 467 -7.84 4.57 28.27
CA LEU A 467 -8.37 5.48 27.24
C LEU A 467 -9.41 4.82 26.35
N GLU A 468 -9.21 3.56 25.95
CA GLU A 468 -10.16 2.83 25.10
C GLU A 468 -11.51 2.67 25.80
N ALA A 469 -11.50 2.21 27.05
CA ALA A 469 -12.70 2.04 27.86
C ALA A 469 -13.39 3.39 28.15
N GLU A 470 -12.62 4.45 28.37
CA GLU A 470 -13.13 5.81 28.58
C GLU A 470 -13.79 6.35 27.30
N ASN A 471 -13.16 6.17 26.14
CA ASN A 471 -13.70 6.58 24.83
C ASN A 471 -15.00 5.81 24.53
N GLU A 472 -15.03 4.49 24.75
CA GLU A 472 -16.24 3.68 24.53
C GLU A 472 -17.39 4.11 25.44
N LYS A 473 -17.10 4.33 26.71
CA LYS A 473 -18.10 4.84 27.68
C LYS A 473 -18.63 6.20 27.26
N HIS A 474 -17.73 7.12 26.93
CA HIS A 474 -18.13 8.48 26.49
C HIS A 474 -18.97 8.44 25.21
N PHE A 475 -18.58 7.58 24.25
CA PHE A 475 -19.36 7.37 23.02
C PHE A 475 -20.78 6.86 23.32
N LYS A 476 -20.91 5.82 24.16
CA LYS A 476 -22.23 5.28 24.58
C LYS A 476 -23.08 6.34 25.27
N GLU A 477 -22.47 7.10 26.19
CA GLU A 477 -23.18 8.20 26.89
C GLU A 477 -23.61 9.31 25.92
N LYS A 478 -22.77 9.69 24.97
CA LYS A 478 -23.07 10.67 23.91
C LYS A 478 -24.27 10.19 23.08
N MET A 479 -24.25 8.95 22.60
CA MET A 479 -25.32 8.37 21.78
C MET A 479 -26.65 8.29 22.58
N ALA A 480 -26.59 7.84 23.82
CA ALA A 480 -27.76 7.81 24.71
C ALA A 480 -28.36 9.21 24.94
N ASN A 481 -27.52 10.23 25.16
CA ASN A 481 -27.96 11.60 25.36
C ASN A 481 -28.59 12.19 24.07
N ILE A 482 -27.99 11.92 22.90
CA ILE A 482 -28.56 12.36 21.62
C ILE A 482 -29.93 11.71 21.43
N LYS A 483 -30.08 10.39 21.63
CA LYS A 483 -31.34 9.69 21.50
C LYS A 483 -32.38 10.22 22.50
N ALA A 484 -32.00 10.46 23.76
CA ALA A 484 -32.89 11.00 24.80
C ALA A 484 -33.36 12.43 24.51
N SER A 485 -32.62 13.20 23.70
CA SER A 485 -33.00 14.54 23.28
C SER A 485 -34.00 14.57 22.11
N MET A 486 -34.15 13.43 21.40
CA MET A 486 -35.06 13.30 20.26
C MET A 486 -36.51 13.18 20.71
N THR A 487 -37.43 13.80 19.98
CA THR A 487 -38.84 13.56 20.09
C THR A 487 -39.22 12.17 19.54
N ASN A 488 -40.38 11.66 19.92
CA ASN A 488 -40.91 10.39 19.39
C ASN A 488 -40.99 10.41 17.84
N ASP A 489 -41.41 11.55 17.27
CA ASP A 489 -41.50 11.70 15.80
C ASP A 489 -40.12 11.66 15.13
N GLU A 490 -39.08 12.25 15.75
CA GLU A 490 -37.72 12.18 15.24
C GLU A 490 -37.14 10.76 15.31
N ILE A 491 -37.42 10.02 16.39
CA ILE A 491 -37.05 8.60 16.53
C ILE A 491 -37.76 7.76 15.45
N GLU A 492 -39.07 7.96 15.23
CA GLU A 492 -39.80 7.24 14.18
C GLU A 492 -39.29 7.55 12.77
N ASN A 493 -38.95 8.82 12.51
CA ASN A 493 -38.36 9.24 11.27
C ASN A 493 -36.95 8.62 11.07
N LEU A 494 -36.14 8.55 12.12
CA LEU A 494 -34.81 7.94 12.04
C LEU A 494 -34.89 6.44 11.77
N VAL A 495 -35.80 5.70 12.45
CA VAL A 495 -36.05 4.27 12.16
C VAL A 495 -36.47 4.08 10.71
N LYS A 496 -37.33 4.95 10.19
CA LYS A 496 -37.75 4.91 8.79
C LYS A 496 -36.59 5.22 7.86
N GLN A 497 -35.80 6.26 8.11
CA GLN A 497 -34.62 6.59 7.30
C GLN A 497 -33.59 5.44 7.26
N THR A 498 -33.38 4.78 8.41
CA THR A 498 -32.53 3.59 8.51
C THR A 498 -33.07 2.46 7.61
N SER A 499 -34.40 2.19 7.68
CA SER A 499 -35.02 1.18 6.84
C SER A 499 -34.95 1.52 5.35
N ASP A 500 -35.23 2.77 4.98
CA ASP A 500 -35.17 3.25 3.59
C ASP A 500 -33.73 3.17 3.03
N LEU A 501 -32.71 3.44 3.87
CA LEU A 501 -31.31 3.31 3.49
C LEU A 501 -30.90 1.84 3.30
N ILE A 502 -31.31 0.95 4.18
CA ILE A 502 -31.06 -0.50 4.05
C ILE A 502 -31.73 -1.05 2.78
N GLU A 503 -32.97 -0.59 2.48
CA GLU A 503 -33.66 -0.95 1.23
C GLU A 503 -32.87 -0.46 0.01
N TYR A 504 -32.40 0.79 0.01
CA TYR A 504 -31.54 1.34 -1.04
C TYR A 504 -30.25 0.53 -1.20
N GLN A 505 -29.54 0.24 -0.11
CA GLN A 505 -28.32 -0.55 -0.10
C GLN A 505 -28.52 -1.97 -0.64
N SER A 506 -29.66 -2.56 -0.39
CA SER A 506 -30.04 -3.92 -0.82
C SER A 506 -30.62 -3.96 -2.22
N SER A 507 -31.02 -2.81 -2.78
CA SER A 507 -31.64 -2.73 -4.10
C SER A 507 -30.66 -3.10 -5.22
N VAL A 508 -31.14 -3.65 -6.30
CA VAL A 508 -30.40 -3.99 -7.50
C VAL A 508 -30.68 -2.95 -8.58
N ASP A 509 -29.66 -2.55 -9.33
CA ASP A 509 -29.82 -1.64 -10.46
C ASP A 509 -30.71 -2.28 -11.54
N THR A 510 -31.51 -1.46 -12.22
CA THR A 510 -32.33 -1.93 -13.33
C THR A 510 -31.47 -2.31 -14.53
N ILE A 511 -31.90 -3.32 -15.29
CA ILE A 511 -31.22 -3.74 -16.53
C ILE A 511 -31.07 -2.56 -17.50
N GLU A 512 -32.06 -1.64 -17.55
CA GLU A 512 -32.00 -0.45 -18.38
C GLU A 512 -30.84 0.48 -17.96
N ASN A 513 -30.62 0.68 -16.66
CA ASN A 513 -29.52 1.49 -16.17
C ASN A 513 -28.16 0.79 -16.36
N LEU A 514 -28.09 -0.52 -16.11
CA LEU A 514 -26.87 -1.30 -16.33
C LEU A 514 -26.39 -1.22 -17.79
N ARG A 515 -27.32 -1.21 -18.76
CA ARG A 515 -27.00 -1.07 -20.20
C ARG A 515 -26.49 0.32 -20.61
N LYS A 516 -26.62 1.33 -19.75
CA LYS A 516 -26.02 2.66 -20.01
C LYS A 516 -24.52 2.67 -19.78
N LEU A 517 -24.02 1.82 -18.89
CA LEU A 517 -22.58 1.70 -18.64
C LEU A 517 -21.92 1.08 -19.88
N PRO A 518 -20.87 1.71 -20.43
CA PRO A 518 -20.16 1.15 -21.56
C PRO A 518 -19.46 -0.16 -21.15
N ALA A 519 -19.58 -1.19 -21.96
CA ALA A 519 -19.09 -2.52 -21.66
C ALA A 519 -18.18 -3.07 -22.77
N LEU A 520 -17.26 -3.93 -22.37
CA LEU A 520 -16.48 -4.77 -23.27
C LEU A 520 -17.31 -5.99 -23.73
N ASP A 521 -16.88 -6.59 -24.83
CA ASP A 521 -17.35 -7.91 -25.27
C ASP A 521 -16.29 -8.98 -24.95
N VAL A 522 -16.71 -10.23 -24.79
CA VAL A 522 -15.79 -11.36 -24.56
C VAL A 522 -14.77 -11.49 -25.70
N SER A 523 -15.10 -11.06 -26.91
CA SER A 523 -14.18 -11.01 -28.05
C SER A 523 -13.07 -9.95 -27.93
N ASP A 524 -13.17 -8.99 -27.01
CA ASP A 524 -12.15 -7.99 -26.73
C ASP A 524 -11.00 -8.57 -25.86
N ILE A 525 -11.13 -9.82 -25.36
CA ILE A 525 -10.17 -10.48 -24.47
C ILE A 525 -9.03 -11.12 -25.27
N ASP A 526 -7.79 -10.79 -24.91
CA ASP A 526 -6.61 -11.53 -25.35
C ASP A 526 -6.36 -12.75 -24.44
N LEU A 527 -6.21 -13.93 -25.06
CA LEU A 527 -5.94 -15.19 -24.36
C LEU A 527 -4.45 -15.45 -24.08
N ASP A 528 -3.57 -14.67 -24.69
CA ASP A 528 -2.14 -14.77 -24.40
C ASP A 528 -1.85 -14.34 -22.93
N VAL A 529 -0.76 -14.84 -22.41
CA VAL A 529 -0.29 -14.51 -21.05
C VAL A 529 1.03 -13.74 -21.11
N ASN A 530 1.20 -12.77 -20.20
CA ASN A 530 2.48 -12.09 -20.02
C ASN A 530 3.54 -13.11 -19.60
N LYS A 531 4.61 -13.25 -20.38
CA LYS A 531 5.68 -14.22 -20.11
C LYS A 531 7.04 -13.66 -20.46
N LEU A 532 8.04 -14.11 -19.74
CA LEU A 532 9.44 -13.94 -20.08
C LEU A 532 9.96 -15.20 -20.78
N ASN A 533 10.85 -15.01 -21.76
CA ASN A 533 11.57 -16.13 -22.36
C ASN A 533 12.54 -16.72 -21.33
N THR A 534 12.09 -17.76 -20.63
CA THR A 534 12.81 -18.39 -19.52
C THR A 534 13.54 -19.65 -20.00
N LYS A 535 14.86 -19.70 -19.77
CA LYS A 535 15.69 -20.90 -20.01
C LYS A 535 16.19 -21.42 -18.66
N VAL A 536 16.15 -22.72 -18.44
CA VAL A 536 16.63 -23.35 -17.22
C VAL A 536 17.81 -24.26 -17.56
N LEU A 537 18.94 -24.07 -16.87
CA LEU A 537 20.15 -24.84 -17.03
C LEU A 537 20.61 -25.38 -15.68
N LYS A 538 21.06 -26.65 -15.64
CA LYS A 538 21.72 -27.23 -14.45
C LYS A 538 23.22 -27.23 -14.65
N GLU A 539 23.95 -26.62 -13.74
CA GLU A 539 25.41 -26.61 -13.69
C GLU A 539 25.84 -27.24 -12.34
N GLY A 540 26.17 -28.52 -12.38
CA GLY A 540 26.39 -29.31 -11.16
C GLY A 540 25.10 -29.44 -10.35
N ASN A 541 25.12 -29.00 -9.08
CA ASN A 541 23.95 -28.99 -8.19
C ASN A 541 23.18 -27.66 -8.24
N VAL A 542 23.69 -26.65 -8.95
CA VAL A 542 23.05 -25.32 -9.04
C VAL A 542 22.10 -25.30 -10.24
N THR A 543 20.87 -24.87 -9.98
CA THR A 543 19.89 -24.59 -11.04
C THR A 543 19.91 -23.11 -11.40
N ASN A 544 20.14 -22.81 -12.67
CA ASN A 544 20.18 -21.46 -13.23
C ASN A 544 18.91 -21.18 -14.03
N ILE A 545 18.18 -20.13 -13.66
CA ILE A 545 17.06 -19.57 -14.41
C ILE A 545 17.58 -18.36 -15.17
N ILE A 546 17.26 -18.25 -16.45
CA ILE A 546 17.76 -17.21 -17.34
C ILE A 546 16.59 -16.52 -18.03
N HIS A 547 16.48 -15.22 -17.83
CA HIS A 547 15.50 -14.35 -18.49
C HIS A 547 16.23 -13.36 -19.40
N GLU A 548 16.28 -13.66 -20.70
CA GLU A 548 16.96 -12.82 -21.69
C GLU A 548 15.95 -11.83 -22.31
N PHE A 549 16.04 -10.55 -21.93
CA PHE A 549 15.23 -9.46 -22.48
C PHE A 549 15.88 -8.09 -22.25
N ASN A 550 15.33 -7.04 -22.87
CA ASN A 550 15.86 -5.69 -22.72
C ASN A 550 15.50 -5.10 -21.34
N THR A 551 16.51 -4.83 -20.54
CA THR A 551 16.38 -4.23 -19.20
C THR A 551 16.99 -2.82 -19.13
N ASN A 552 17.20 -2.17 -20.28
CA ASN A 552 17.79 -0.83 -20.37
C ASN A 552 19.17 -0.71 -19.69
N GLY A 553 20.02 -1.76 -19.85
CA GLY A 553 21.38 -1.77 -19.31
C GLY A 553 21.45 -2.04 -17.80
N ILE A 554 20.42 -2.62 -17.22
CA ILE A 554 20.40 -3.06 -15.82
C ILE A 554 20.43 -4.58 -15.76
N GLY A 555 21.37 -5.14 -15.01
CA GLY A 555 21.41 -6.56 -14.67
C GLY A 555 20.66 -6.83 -13.37
N TYR A 556 19.79 -7.87 -13.34
CA TYR A 556 19.12 -8.33 -12.13
C TYR A 556 19.59 -9.73 -11.78
N LEU A 557 19.92 -9.92 -10.50
CA LEU A 557 20.38 -11.19 -9.93
C LEU A 557 19.48 -11.54 -8.73
N ASN A 558 18.83 -12.73 -8.79
CA ASN A 558 18.20 -13.34 -7.62
C ASN A 558 18.95 -14.64 -7.26
N VAL A 559 19.28 -14.81 -5.99
CA VAL A 559 19.87 -16.05 -5.47
C VAL A 559 18.98 -16.58 -4.35
N TYR A 560 18.56 -17.83 -4.47
CA TYR A 560 17.67 -18.51 -3.52
C TYR A 560 18.48 -19.58 -2.78
N PHE A 561 18.69 -19.40 -1.48
CA PHE A 561 19.33 -20.38 -0.62
C PHE A 561 18.25 -21.24 0.07
N ASP A 562 18.24 -22.54 -0.18
CA ASP A 562 17.23 -23.46 0.35
C ASP A 562 17.35 -23.58 1.87
N LEU A 563 16.25 -23.39 2.60
CA LEU A 563 16.16 -23.45 4.04
C LEU A 563 15.67 -24.81 4.56
N LYS A 564 15.41 -25.79 3.69
CA LYS A 564 14.89 -27.13 4.10
C LYS A 564 15.86 -27.94 4.94
N SER A 565 17.13 -27.54 5.00
CA SER A 565 18.12 -28.15 5.90
C SER A 565 17.95 -27.75 7.37
N LEU A 566 17.11 -26.76 7.68
CA LEU A 566 16.82 -26.27 9.03
C LEU A 566 15.68 -27.06 9.66
N THR A 567 15.59 -27.10 10.99
CA THR A 567 14.38 -27.47 11.72
C THR A 567 13.41 -26.27 11.77
N GLU A 568 12.15 -26.48 12.21
CA GLU A 568 11.17 -25.40 12.34
C GLU A 568 11.63 -24.35 13.37
N ASP A 569 12.26 -24.75 14.46
CA ASP A 569 12.85 -23.82 15.44
C ASP A 569 14.00 -23.00 14.85
N GLU A 570 14.91 -23.65 14.11
CA GLU A 570 16.03 -22.99 13.44
C GLU A 570 15.59 -22.04 12.32
N PHE A 571 14.46 -22.32 11.70
CA PHE A 571 13.86 -21.43 10.70
C PHE A 571 13.53 -20.05 11.28
N ASN A 572 13.13 -19.96 12.57
CA ASN A 572 12.88 -18.69 13.23
C ASN A 572 14.13 -17.81 13.33
N TYR A 573 15.32 -18.42 13.51
CA TYR A 573 16.59 -17.68 13.49
C TYR A 573 16.93 -17.21 12.08
N ALA A 574 16.81 -18.08 11.05
CA ALA A 574 17.03 -17.71 9.66
C ALA A 574 16.12 -16.55 9.22
N ALA A 575 14.91 -16.50 9.74
CA ALA A 575 13.94 -15.45 9.46
C ALA A 575 14.34 -14.05 9.96
N VAL A 576 15.35 -13.92 10.82
CA VAL A 576 15.91 -12.63 11.25
C VAL A 576 17.07 -12.17 10.36
N LEU A 577 17.72 -13.09 9.62
CA LEU A 577 18.87 -12.77 8.77
C LEU A 577 18.65 -11.58 7.83
N PRO A 578 17.50 -11.44 7.14
CA PRO A 578 17.25 -10.28 6.28
C PRO A 578 17.48 -8.93 6.96
N SER A 579 17.09 -8.81 8.22
CA SER A 579 17.24 -7.57 8.99
C SER A 579 18.67 -7.34 9.53
N LEU A 580 19.46 -8.40 9.67
CA LEU A 580 20.80 -8.34 10.25
C LEU A 580 21.89 -8.13 9.19
N LEU A 581 21.82 -8.88 8.06
CA LEU A 581 22.92 -8.99 7.10
C LEU A 581 23.37 -7.66 6.47
N ILE A 582 22.46 -6.72 6.28
CA ILE A 582 22.78 -5.42 5.67
C ILE A 582 22.92 -4.28 6.71
N ALA A 583 22.66 -4.58 7.97
CA ALA A 583 22.61 -3.57 9.05
C ALA A 583 23.77 -3.67 10.05
N LEU A 584 24.57 -4.72 9.97
CA LEU A 584 25.68 -4.97 10.88
C LEU A 584 27.03 -4.64 10.25
N ASP A 585 28.05 -4.37 11.11
CA ASP A 585 29.44 -4.25 10.66
C ASP A 585 29.94 -5.57 10.09
N THR A 586 30.88 -5.46 9.17
CA THR A 586 31.67 -6.61 8.69
C THR A 586 33.14 -6.46 9.16
N LYS A 587 33.94 -7.47 8.87
CA LYS A 587 35.38 -7.41 9.23
C LYS A 587 36.12 -6.24 8.54
N ASN A 588 35.69 -5.87 7.33
CA ASN A 588 36.41 -4.91 6.50
C ASN A 588 35.68 -3.54 6.41
N TYR A 589 34.39 -3.47 6.76
CA TYR A 589 33.58 -2.26 6.63
C TYR A 589 32.70 -2.04 7.86
N LYS A 590 32.53 -0.80 8.26
CA LYS A 590 31.38 -0.43 9.10
C LYS A 590 30.09 -0.57 8.28
N ALA A 591 28.98 -0.78 8.95
CA ALA A 591 27.67 -0.93 8.27
C ALA A 591 27.38 0.26 7.34
N SER A 592 27.64 1.48 7.78
CA SER A 592 27.48 2.69 6.93
C SER A 592 28.42 2.70 5.70
N GLU A 593 29.67 2.27 5.88
CA GLU A 593 30.64 2.22 4.77
C GLU A 593 30.24 1.15 3.73
N LEU A 594 29.74 -0.01 4.18
CA LEU A 594 29.24 -1.06 3.32
C LEU A 594 28.00 -0.60 2.55
N GLN A 595 27.07 0.10 3.23
CA GLN A 595 25.90 0.69 2.59
C GLN A 595 26.29 1.76 1.56
N ASN A 596 27.28 2.59 1.86
CA ASN A 596 27.81 3.56 0.91
C ASN A 596 28.43 2.87 -0.32
N PHE A 597 29.17 1.78 -0.13
CA PHE A 597 29.70 0.97 -1.22
C PHE A 597 28.57 0.40 -2.11
N ILE A 598 27.54 -0.20 -1.49
CA ILE A 598 26.37 -0.74 -2.21
C ILE A 598 25.67 0.37 -2.99
N LYS A 599 25.35 1.49 -2.35
CA LYS A 599 24.65 2.62 -2.99
C LYS A 599 25.48 3.27 -4.12
N THR A 600 26.82 3.28 -4.01
CA THR A 600 27.69 3.87 -5.03
C THR A 600 27.67 3.08 -6.33
N TYR A 601 27.67 1.75 -6.25
CA TYR A 601 27.90 0.88 -7.40
C TYR A 601 26.69 0.05 -7.80
N LEU A 602 25.75 -0.23 -6.88
CA LEU A 602 24.65 -1.15 -7.10
C LEU A 602 23.30 -0.45 -6.94
N GLY A 603 22.28 -1.02 -7.55
CA GLY A 603 20.89 -0.64 -7.35
C GLY A 603 20.31 -1.14 -6.02
N GLY A 604 21.13 -1.78 -5.20
CA GLY A 604 20.83 -2.31 -3.89
C GLY A 604 21.15 -3.80 -3.76
N ILE A 605 21.20 -4.24 -2.50
CA ILE A 605 21.21 -5.65 -2.11
C ILE A 605 20.10 -5.81 -1.09
N ASN A 606 19.22 -6.79 -1.30
CA ASN A 606 18.12 -7.08 -0.38
C ASN A 606 18.08 -8.57 -0.08
N PHE A 607 17.77 -8.91 1.17
CA PHE A 607 17.47 -10.27 1.60
C PHE A 607 16.03 -10.35 2.06
N ASN A 608 15.34 -11.44 1.73
CA ASN A 608 14.01 -11.72 2.26
C ASN A 608 13.77 -13.22 2.37
N ILE A 609 12.78 -13.62 3.16
CA ILE A 609 12.35 -15.02 3.22
C ILE A 609 11.25 -15.24 2.17
N SER A 610 11.50 -16.15 1.25
CA SER A 610 10.54 -16.54 0.21
C SER A 610 9.97 -17.93 0.53
N ILE A 611 8.66 -17.99 0.77
CA ILE A 611 7.94 -19.23 1.07
C ILE A 611 6.81 -19.40 0.08
N SER A 612 6.73 -20.58 -0.53
CA SER A 612 5.66 -20.94 -1.47
C SER A 612 5.32 -22.42 -1.36
N SER A 613 4.12 -22.78 -1.81
CA SER A 613 3.79 -24.16 -2.13
C SER A 613 4.08 -24.43 -3.61
N ASN A 614 4.23 -25.69 -3.98
CA ASN A 614 4.26 -26.10 -5.37
C ASN A 614 3.05 -26.96 -5.74
N LYS A 615 2.79 -27.11 -7.04
CA LYS A 615 1.60 -27.84 -7.52
C LYS A 615 1.55 -29.33 -7.13
N ASN A 616 2.64 -29.87 -6.57
CA ASN A 616 2.68 -31.25 -6.08
C ASN A 616 2.35 -31.38 -4.57
N GLY A 617 1.86 -30.31 -3.94
CA GLY A 617 1.52 -30.26 -2.51
C GLY A 617 2.73 -30.08 -1.57
N ASN A 618 3.96 -29.98 -2.10
CA ASN A 618 5.15 -29.66 -1.32
C ASN A 618 5.29 -28.15 -1.11
N TYR A 619 6.16 -27.76 -0.18
CA TYR A 619 6.51 -26.36 0.03
C TYR A 619 7.97 -26.08 -0.33
N ASN A 620 8.25 -24.82 -0.59
CA ASN A 620 9.59 -24.26 -0.78
C ASN A 620 9.81 -23.15 0.24
N ALA A 621 11.01 -23.11 0.82
CA ALA A 621 11.42 -22.06 1.75
C ALA A 621 12.85 -21.65 1.41
N TYR A 622 13.08 -20.37 1.10
CA TYR A 622 14.37 -19.84 0.72
C TYR A 622 14.70 -18.55 1.48
N LEU A 623 15.97 -18.37 1.79
CA LEU A 623 16.52 -17.03 1.97
C LEU A 623 16.86 -16.51 0.56
N LYS A 624 16.11 -15.54 0.10
CA LYS A 624 16.29 -14.91 -1.22
C LYS A 624 17.17 -13.68 -1.10
N LEU A 625 18.23 -13.63 -1.88
CA LEU A 625 19.06 -12.46 -2.11
C LEU A 625 18.69 -11.87 -3.46
N GLN A 626 18.51 -10.55 -3.51
CA GLN A 626 18.26 -9.79 -4.74
C GLN A 626 19.29 -8.67 -4.87
N SER A 627 19.82 -8.50 -6.06
CA SER A 627 20.68 -7.36 -6.40
C SER A 627 20.43 -6.91 -7.84
N SER A 628 20.59 -5.61 -8.07
CA SER A 628 20.59 -5.02 -9.41
C SER A 628 21.79 -4.10 -9.58
N ALA A 629 22.26 -3.96 -10.80
CA ALA A 629 23.35 -3.06 -11.12
C ALA A 629 23.28 -2.61 -12.58
N LEU A 630 23.82 -1.42 -12.89
CA LEU A 630 24.13 -1.05 -14.26
C LEU A 630 25.20 -2.01 -14.83
N ASP A 631 25.16 -2.27 -16.15
CA ASP A 631 26.09 -3.20 -16.82
C ASP A 631 27.58 -2.93 -16.51
N GLU A 632 27.96 -1.66 -16.38
CA GLU A 632 29.32 -1.21 -16.04
C GLU A 632 29.74 -1.52 -14.60
N ASN A 633 28.77 -1.76 -13.70
CA ASN A 633 28.98 -1.95 -12.26
C ASN A 633 28.73 -3.39 -11.78
N ILE A 634 28.33 -4.31 -12.64
CA ILE A 634 28.04 -5.70 -12.29
C ILE A 634 29.21 -6.36 -11.53
N ASN A 635 30.45 -6.00 -11.88
CA ASN A 635 31.68 -6.54 -11.27
C ASN A 635 31.84 -6.21 -9.76
N TYR A 636 30.98 -5.37 -9.17
CA TYR A 636 30.99 -5.10 -7.74
C TYR A 636 30.06 -6.01 -6.92
N ILE A 637 29.17 -6.78 -7.59
CA ILE A 637 28.17 -7.62 -6.92
C ILE A 637 28.82 -8.70 -6.05
N SER A 638 29.76 -9.47 -6.56
CA SER A 638 30.41 -10.55 -5.80
C SER A 638 31.16 -10.04 -4.60
N LYS A 639 31.84 -8.91 -4.72
CA LYS A 639 32.59 -8.28 -3.62
C LYS A 639 31.65 -7.91 -2.45
N ALA A 640 30.52 -7.29 -2.75
CA ALA A 640 29.55 -6.90 -1.72
C ALA A 640 28.91 -8.12 -1.07
N ILE A 641 28.50 -9.12 -1.86
CA ILE A 641 27.82 -10.32 -1.36
C ILE A 641 28.77 -11.18 -0.51
N ASN A 642 30.00 -11.42 -0.95
CA ASN A 642 31.01 -12.17 -0.16
C ASN A 642 31.28 -11.46 1.16
N GLU A 643 31.40 -10.12 1.16
CA GLU A 643 31.62 -9.35 2.38
C GLU A 643 30.45 -9.53 3.37
N ILE A 644 29.20 -9.42 2.90
CA ILE A 644 28.02 -9.59 3.72
C ILE A 644 27.93 -11.01 4.30
N ILE A 645 28.09 -12.03 3.46
CA ILE A 645 27.84 -13.42 3.87
C ILE A 645 28.96 -13.95 4.77
N LEU A 646 30.22 -13.63 4.49
CA LEU A 646 31.37 -14.24 5.13
C LEU A 646 31.93 -13.44 6.30
N ASN A 647 31.69 -12.14 6.30
CA ASN A 647 32.43 -11.24 7.18
C ASN A 647 31.53 -10.44 8.15
N THR A 648 30.20 -10.64 8.14
CA THR A 648 29.29 -9.96 9.11
C THR A 648 29.66 -10.30 10.55
N ILE A 649 29.73 -9.29 11.40
CA ILE A 649 30.03 -9.40 12.84
C ILE A 649 28.72 -9.23 13.62
N TYR A 650 28.35 -10.25 14.38
CA TYR A 650 27.11 -10.24 15.16
C TYR A 650 27.38 -9.67 16.57
N ASP A 651 27.51 -8.33 16.66
CA ASP A 651 27.68 -7.62 17.93
C ASP A 651 26.38 -7.66 18.75
N GLU A 652 26.44 -8.10 20.01
CA GLU A 652 25.25 -8.28 20.87
C GLU A 652 24.41 -7.01 21.01
N LYS A 653 25.06 -5.83 21.14
CA LYS A 653 24.32 -4.58 21.33
C LYS A 653 23.59 -4.17 20.08
N LYS A 654 24.25 -4.26 18.90
CA LYS A 654 23.62 -3.96 17.63
C LYS A 654 22.50 -4.94 17.28
N VAL A 655 22.73 -6.23 17.51
CA VAL A 655 21.71 -7.28 17.33
C VAL A 655 20.51 -7.02 18.23
N SER A 656 20.70 -6.68 19.51
CA SER A 656 19.62 -6.36 20.43
C SER A 656 18.74 -5.20 19.94
N VAL A 657 19.37 -4.12 19.44
CA VAL A 657 18.63 -2.99 18.86
C VAL A 657 17.78 -3.43 17.66
N ILE A 658 18.37 -4.19 16.73
CA ILE A 658 17.66 -4.66 15.53
C ILE A 658 16.53 -5.61 15.89
N LEU A 659 16.72 -6.52 16.85
CA LEU A 659 15.65 -7.41 17.32
C LEU A 659 14.46 -6.62 17.90
N ASN A 660 14.73 -5.56 18.68
CA ASN A 660 13.65 -4.69 19.19
C ASN A 660 12.90 -3.99 18.05
N GLN A 661 13.62 -3.46 17.06
CA GLN A 661 13.01 -2.84 15.88
C GLN A 661 12.14 -3.83 15.11
N VAL A 662 12.66 -5.04 14.84
CA VAL A 662 11.89 -6.10 14.15
C VAL A 662 10.65 -6.49 14.95
N LYS A 663 10.75 -6.61 16.28
CA LYS A 663 9.61 -6.91 17.16
C LYS A 663 8.52 -5.83 17.07
N ASN A 664 8.92 -4.56 17.13
CA ASN A 664 7.98 -3.45 17.04
C ASN A 664 7.28 -3.40 15.67
N ASN A 665 8.04 -3.63 14.60
CA ASN A 665 7.48 -3.72 13.24
C ASN A 665 6.51 -4.89 13.09
N VAL A 666 6.79 -6.05 13.69
CA VAL A 666 5.86 -7.20 13.69
C VAL A 666 4.56 -6.83 14.40
N LYS A 667 4.64 -6.18 15.56
CA LYS A 667 3.45 -5.74 16.31
C LYS A 667 2.61 -4.77 15.48
N GLU A 668 3.23 -3.74 14.92
CA GLU A 668 2.53 -2.74 14.10
C GLU A 668 1.90 -3.40 12.85
N ASN A 669 2.62 -4.31 12.20
CA ASN A 669 2.10 -5.03 11.05
C ASN A 669 0.85 -5.89 11.41
N ILE A 670 0.79 -6.48 12.60
CA ILE A 670 -0.39 -7.24 13.06
C ILE A 670 -1.60 -6.31 13.18
N ILE A 671 -1.40 -5.09 13.65
CA ILE A 671 -2.47 -4.10 13.81
C ILE A 671 -2.95 -3.57 12.45
N GLN A 672 -2.04 -3.23 11.54
CA GLN A 672 -2.39 -2.59 10.27
C GLN A 672 -2.81 -3.57 9.17
N ASN A 673 -2.15 -4.73 9.08
CA ASN A 673 -2.35 -5.74 8.04
C ASN A 673 -3.07 -6.99 8.56
N GLY A 674 -3.90 -6.85 9.58
CA GLY A 674 -4.57 -7.94 10.29
C GLY A 674 -5.33 -8.91 9.39
N MET A 675 -5.95 -8.44 8.28
CA MET A 675 -6.65 -9.33 7.35
C MET A 675 -5.70 -10.34 6.69
N TYR A 676 -4.56 -9.87 6.17
CA TYR A 676 -3.58 -10.78 5.54
C TYR A 676 -3.05 -11.81 6.55
N ILE A 677 -2.76 -11.37 7.77
CA ILE A 677 -2.27 -12.24 8.83
C ILE A 677 -3.36 -13.25 9.26
N ALA A 678 -4.61 -12.79 9.42
CA ALA A 678 -5.73 -13.67 9.76
C ALA A 678 -5.95 -14.76 8.68
N MET A 679 -5.82 -14.40 7.40
CA MET A 679 -5.92 -15.36 6.29
C MET A 679 -4.79 -16.41 6.36
N ILE A 680 -3.54 -15.98 6.57
CA ILE A 680 -2.39 -16.91 6.72
C ILE A 680 -2.55 -17.82 7.95
N GLU A 681 -2.97 -17.27 9.09
CA GLU A 681 -3.21 -18.04 10.31
C GLU A 681 -4.37 -19.04 10.14
N ALA A 682 -5.42 -18.69 9.41
CA ALA A 682 -6.48 -19.61 9.08
C ALA A 682 -5.98 -20.76 8.19
N GLN A 683 -5.18 -20.46 7.15
CA GLN A 683 -4.59 -21.45 6.24
C GLN A 683 -3.53 -22.35 6.89
N ALA A 684 -2.90 -21.91 7.99
CA ALA A 684 -1.82 -22.63 8.67
C ALA A 684 -2.26 -23.95 9.32
N VAL A 685 -3.55 -24.31 9.28
CA VAL A 685 -4.09 -25.59 9.74
C VAL A 685 -4.01 -26.68 8.67
N ASP A 686 -3.94 -26.30 7.39
CA ASP A 686 -3.96 -27.24 6.26
C ASP A 686 -2.74 -27.10 5.35
N VAL A 687 -2.06 -25.93 5.35
CA VAL A 687 -1.01 -25.59 4.39
C VAL A 687 0.32 -25.35 5.08
N LYS A 688 1.31 -26.20 4.84
CA LYS A 688 2.66 -26.10 5.43
C LYS A 688 3.36 -24.78 5.10
N SER A 689 3.21 -24.26 3.89
CA SER A 689 3.78 -22.96 3.52
C SER A 689 3.11 -21.79 4.28
N ALA A 690 1.82 -21.88 4.54
CA ALA A 690 1.10 -20.88 5.36
C ALA A 690 1.55 -20.97 6.83
N LYS A 691 1.76 -22.16 7.37
CA LYS A 691 2.31 -22.35 8.71
C LYS A 691 3.69 -21.70 8.87
N LEU A 692 4.59 -21.89 7.89
CA LEU A 692 5.89 -21.22 7.92
C LEU A 692 5.76 -19.68 7.81
N ARG A 693 4.81 -19.19 6.99
CA ARG A 693 4.54 -17.74 6.92
C ARG A 693 3.99 -17.19 8.23
N SER A 694 3.10 -17.92 8.91
CA SER A 694 2.59 -17.58 10.25
C SER A 694 3.74 -17.36 11.24
N ASN A 695 4.79 -18.19 11.17
CA ASN A 695 6.00 -18.04 12.00
C ASN A 695 6.83 -16.77 11.64
N LEU A 696 6.55 -16.08 10.52
CA LEU A 696 7.22 -14.83 10.14
C LEU A 696 6.49 -13.57 10.56
N ILE A 697 5.15 -13.63 10.68
CA ILE A 697 4.30 -12.42 10.70
C ILE A 697 3.31 -12.39 11.88
N GLY A 698 2.98 -13.55 12.46
CA GLY A 698 1.96 -13.66 13.48
C GLY A 698 2.48 -13.48 14.91
N LYS A 699 1.62 -13.80 15.89
CA LYS A 699 1.92 -13.74 17.32
C LYS A 699 3.14 -14.60 17.70
N ASN A 700 3.30 -15.78 17.12
CA ASN A 700 4.46 -16.65 17.38
C ASN A 700 5.79 -15.95 17.07
N ARG A 701 5.82 -15.15 16.00
CA ARG A 701 6.99 -14.32 15.65
C ARG A 701 7.28 -13.29 16.73
N TYR A 702 6.24 -12.61 17.20
CA TYR A 702 6.38 -11.61 18.26
C TYR A 702 6.91 -12.25 19.57
N GLU A 703 6.39 -13.41 19.96
CA GLU A 703 6.85 -14.16 21.15
C GLU A 703 8.29 -14.65 21.01
N PHE A 704 8.66 -15.19 19.82
CA PHE A 704 10.05 -15.59 19.55
C PHE A 704 11.01 -14.42 19.71
N LEU A 705 10.68 -13.25 19.16
CA LEU A 705 11.52 -12.06 19.26
C LEU A 705 11.61 -11.54 20.70
N ASN A 706 10.52 -11.58 21.47
CA ASN A 706 10.56 -11.25 22.90
C ASN A 706 11.54 -12.16 23.66
N HIS A 707 11.54 -13.46 23.38
CA HIS A 707 12.48 -14.40 23.98
C HIS A 707 13.92 -14.12 23.52
N ALA A 708 14.15 -13.91 22.23
CA ALA A 708 15.48 -13.63 21.67
C ALA A 708 16.14 -12.38 22.29
N ILE A 709 15.34 -11.33 22.55
CA ILE A 709 15.83 -10.09 23.17
C ILE A 709 16.27 -10.30 24.62
N THR A 710 15.68 -11.24 25.35
CA THR A 710 16.06 -11.52 26.75
C THR A 710 17.39 -12.26 26.86
N ASN A 711 17.84 -12.96 25.80
CA ASN A 711 19.11 -13.69 25.76
C ASN A 711 19.77 -13.60 24.37
N VAL A 712 20.33 -12.42 24.07
CA VAL A 712 20.92 -12.12 22.75
C VAL A 712 22.16 -12.98 22.47
N GLY A 713 22.96 -13.33 23.47
CA GLY A 713 24.15 -14.17 23.29
C GLY A 713 23.78 -15.58 22.81
N ASP A 714 22.78 -16.22 23.42
CA ASP A 714 22.29 -17.53 22.98
C ASP A 714 21.63 -17.44 21.59
N PHE A 715 20.89 -16.36 21.34
CA PHE A 715 20.32 -16.12 20.00
C PHE A 715 21.43 -16.08 18.93
N ILE A 716 22.52 -15.34 19.13
CA ILE A 716 23.65 -15.23 18.20
C ILE A 716 24.30 -16.60 17.99
N SER A 717 24.56 -17.34 19.08
CA SER A 717 25.18 -18.67 18.99
C SER A 717 24.35 -19.65 18.13
N ASN A 718 23.03 -19.63 18.29
CA ASN A 718 22.12 -20.43 17.47
C ASN A 718 22.09 -19.94 16.02
N LEU A 719 22.06 -18.63 15.81
CA LEU A 719 22.07 -18.00 14.49
C LEU A 719 23.32 -18.37 13.68
N GLU A 720 24.51 -18.36 14.29
CA GLU A 720 25.77 -18.73 13.64
C GLU A 720 25.77 -20.20 13.18
N ASN A 721 25.13 -21.10 13.92
CA ASN A 721 24.95 -22.49 13.50
C ASN A 721 24.00 -22.61 12.31
N VAL A 722 22.94 -21.80 12.27
CA VAL A 722 22.00 -21.72 11.14
C VAL A 722 22.69 -21.19 9.90
N ILE A 723 23.45 -20.10 9.99
CA ILE A 723 24.16 -19.45 8.89
C ILE A 723 25.07 -20.44 8.15
N LYS A 724 25.82 -21.30 8.87
CA LYS A 724 26.70 -22.31 8.29
C LYS A 724 25.99 -23.32 7.38
N ARG A 725 24.69 -23.50 7.56
CA ARG A 725 23.85 -24.40 6.75
C ARG A 725 23.12 -23.68 5.63
N VAL A 726 22.71 -22.44 5.86
CA VAL A 726 21.98 -21.63 4.89
C VAL A 726 22.85 -21.28 3.69
N PHE A 727 24.06 -20.71 3.92
CA PHE A 727 24.96 -20.30 2.84
C PHE A 727 25.79 -21.48 2.35
N ASN A 728 25.18 -22.29 1.51
CA ASN A 728 25.75 -23.50 0.94
C ASN A 728 25.59 -23.48 -0.59
N LYS A 729 26.69 -23.64 -1.32
CA LYS A 729 26.69 -23.60 -2.79
C LYS A 729 25.77 -24.65 -3.43
N ASN A 730 25.62 -25.82 -2.78
CA ASN A 730 24.75 -26.89 -3.25
C ASN A 730 23.25 -26.63 -2.99
N ASN A 731 22.92 -25.60 -2.21
CA ASN A 731 21.54 -25.20 -1.88
C ASN A 731 21.04 -24.04 -2.73
N MET A 732 21.77 -23.64 -3.78
CA MET A 732 21.45 -22.45 -4.54
C MET A 732 20.58 -22.75 -5.77
N LEU A 733 19.58 -21.87 -5.97
CA LEU A 733 18.94 -21.65 -7.23
C LEU A 733 19.24 -20.19 -7.61
N VAL A 734 19.65 -19.92 -8.85
CA VAL A 734 20.09 -18.58 -9.27
C VAL A 734 19.31 -18.13 -10.49
N SER A 735 18.79 -16.92 -10.46
CA SER A 735 18.09 -16.29 -11.58
C SER A 735 18.89 -15.09 -12.11
N PHE A 736 19.09 -15.07 -13.41
CA PHE A 736 19.85 -14.04 -14.14
C PHE A 736 18.94 -13.37 -15.16
N SER A 737 18.87 -12.04 -15.11
CA SER A 737 18.01 -11.29 -16.03
C SER A 737 18.74 -10.09 -16.63
N GLY A 738 18.56 -9.87 -17.94
CA GLY A 738 19.17 -8.80 -18.70
C GLY A 738 19.44 -9.16 -20.15
N SER A 739 20.33 -8.41 -20.81
CA SER A 739 20.89 -8.76 -22.13
C SER A 739 21.79 -10.01 -22.04
N ASN A 740 22.11 -10.59 -23.15
CA ASN A 740 23.01 -11.76 -23.17
C ASN A 740 24.42 -11.44 -22.59
N GLU A 741 24.93 -10.24 -22.84
CA GLU A 741 26.18 -9.75 -22.27
C GLU A 741 26.08 -9.55 -20.77
N THR A 742 25.00 -8.93 -20.31
CA THR A 742 24.66 -8.74 -18.90
C THR A 742 24.58 -10.07 -18.15
N ILE A 743 23.90 -11.08 -18.72
CA ILE A 743 23.78 -12.41 -18.14
C ILE A 743 25.14 -13.11 -18.02
N LYS A 744 26.01 -12.97 -19.02
CA LYS A 744 27.39 -13.53 -18.96
C LYS A 744 28.19 -12.87 -17.83
N ALA A 745 28.08 -11.55 -17.68
CA ALA A 745 28.74 -10.81 -16.61
C ALA A 745 28.24 -11.26 -15.23
N LEU A 746 26.90 -11.36 -15.03
CA LEU A 746 26.31 -11.84 -13.80
C LEU A 746 26.72 -13.26 -13.44
N LYS A 747 26.77 -14.18 -14.41
CA LYS A 747 27.25 -15.57 -14.20
C LYS A 747 28.71 -15.59 -13.74
N LYS A 748 29.55 -14.74 -14.30
CA LYS A 748 30.93 -14.59 -13.85
C LYS A 748 30.99 -14.16 -12.39
N GLU A 749 30.18 -13.17 -11.98
CA GLU A 749 30.14 -12.70 -10.59
C GLU A 749 29.68 -13.80 -9.62
N VAL A 750 28.61 -14.55 -9.96
CA VAL A 750 28.16 -15.67 -9.12
C VAL A 750 29.24 -16.77 -8.99
N SER A 751 30.07 -16.99 -10.01
CA SER A 751 31.17 -17.95 -9.93
C SER A 751 32.26 -17.54 -8.93
N LEU A 752 32.32 -16.25 -8.55
CA LEU A 752 33.25 -15.69 -7.56
C LEU A 752 32.68 -15.72 -6.12
N PHE A 753 31.50 -16.28 -5.89
CA PHE A 753 30.99 -16.47 -4.55
C PHE A 753 31.80 -17.50 -3.79
N GLU A 754 32.37 -17.09 -2.65
CA GLU A 754 33.24 -17.90 -1.81
C GLU A 754 32.43 -18.76 -0.82
N LEU A 755 31.50 -19.57 -1.36
CA LEU A 755 30.61 -20.43 -0.58
C LEU A 755 31.14 -21.87 -0.54
N GLU A 756 31.04 -22.49 0.63
CA GLU A 756 31.34 -23.93 0.82
C GLU A 756 30.26 -24.80 0.15
N SER A 757 30.68 -25.96 -0.35
CA SER A 757 29.76 -27.01 -0.83
C SER A 757 29.56 -28.05 0.26
N LYS A 758 28.34 -28.20 0.75
CA LYS A 758 27.97 -29.17 1.79
C LYS A 758 26.85 -30.08 1.28
N GLU A 759 26.73 -31.27 1.87
CA GLU A 759 25.60 -32.15 1.55
C GLU A 759 24.27 -31.50 1.96
N ASN A 760 23.27 -31.64 1.10
CA ASN A 760 21.92 -31.19 1.39
C ASN A 760 21.20 -32.23 2.25
N VAL A 761 20.86 -31.86 3.47
CA VAL A 761 20.03 -32.66 4.38
C VAL A 761 18.68 -31.99 4.47
N GLN A 762 17.60 -32.73 4.27
CA GLN A 762 16.26 -32.20 4.50
C GLN A 762 15.89 -32.49 5.96
N ALA A 763 15.73 -31.44 6.75
CA ALA A 763 15.38 -31.52 8.18
C ALA A 763 14.07 -30.81 8.54
N LEU A 764 13.62 -29.85 7.67
CA LEU A 764 12.44 -29.05 7.93
C LEU A 764 11.17 -29.93 7.81
N ASP A 765 10.64 -30.32 8.93
CA ASP A 765 9.31 -30.91 9.06
C ASP A 765 8.38 -29.89 9.72
N VAL A 766 7.30 -29.55 9.03
CA VAL A 766 6.37 -28.48 9.42
C VAL A 766 5.13 -29.10 10.06
N CYS A 767 4.95 -28.82 11.35
CA CYS A 767 3.77 -29.23 12.08
C CYS A 767 2.64 -28.23 11.89
N LEU A 768 1.52 -28.67 11.31
CA LEU A 768 0.34 -27.84 11.10
C LEU A 768 -0.32 -27.45 12.42
N ASN A 769 -1.01 -26.30 12.42
CA ASN A 769 -1.81 -25.87 13.57
C ASN A 769 -3.05 -26.78 13.74
N SER A 770 -3.61 -26.85 14.95
CA SER A 770 -4.86 -27.56 15.21
C SER A 770 -6.04 -26.86 14.52
N LYS A 771 -6.99 -27.65 14.02
CA LYS A 771 -8.25 -27.13 13.42
C LYS A 771 -9.22 -26.72 14.53
N ILE A 772 -8.96 -25.57 15.13
CA ILE A 772 -9.85 -24.89 16.08
C ILE A 772 -10.06 -23.45 15.64
N LYS A 773 -11.16 -22.86 16.03
CA LYS A 773 -11.47 -21.45 15.74
C LYS A 773 -10.70 -20.56 16.71
N ARG A 774 -9.86 -19.68 16.20
CA ARG A 774 -8.95 -18.86 17.01
C ARG A 774 -9.17 -17.37 16.79
N ALA A 775 -8.89 -16.59 17.84
CA ALA A 775 -8.86 -15.14 17.76
C ALA A 775 -7.65 -14.55 18.48
N LEU A 776 -7.17 -13.42 17.96
CA LEU A 776 -6.13 -12.57 18.55
C LEU A 776 -6.71 -11.21 18.85
N VAL A 777 -6.72 -10.85 20.13
CA VAL A 777 -7.16 -9.52 20.58
C VAL A 777 -6.02 -8.52 20.38
N ILE A 778 -6.35 -7.39 19.79
CA ILE A 778 -5.47 -6.22 19.62
C ILE A 778 -6.21 -4.96 20.06
N PRO A 779 -5.52 -3.86 20.45
CA PRO A 779 -6.14 -2.57 20.72
C PRO A 779 -6.59 -1.92 19.40
N SER A 780 -7.81 -2.22 18.97
CA SER A 780 -8.41 -1.74 17.72
C SER A 780 -9.91 -1.63 17.87
N GLU A 781 -10.52 -0.65 17.20
CA GLU A 781 -11.98 -0.51 17.12
C GLU A 781 -12.62 -1.35 16.01
N VAL A 782 -11.81 -2.02 15.21
CA VAL A 782 -12.25 -2.87 14.08
C VAL A 782 -11.65 -4.26 14.18
N SER A 783 -12.20 -5.20 13.41
CA SER A 783 -11.74 -6.58 13.30
C SER A 783 -11.33 -6.94 11.87
N TYR A 784 -10.58 -8.02 11.76
CA TYR A 784 -10.15 -8.66 10.52
C TYR A 784 -10.54 -10.13 10.60
N ASN A 785 -11.51 -10.55 9.80
CA ASN A 785 -12.06 -11.90 9.89
C ASN A 785 -11.63 -12.72 8.68
N ALA A 786 -11.14 -13.93 8.89
CA ALA A 786 -10.76 -14.85 7.82
C ALA A 786 -11.39 -16.23 8.02
N LYS A 787 -11.86 -16.82 6.93
CA LYS A 787 -12.31 -18.23 6.88
C LYS A 787 -11.74 -18.90 5.64
N THR A 788 -11.17 -20.13 5.82
CA THR A 788 -10.55 -20.89 4.75
C THR A 788 -11.03 -22.33 4.71
N PHE A 789 -10.94 -22.95 3.53
CA PHE A 789 -11.23 -24.35 3.32
C PHE A 789 -10.32 -24.91 2.22
N ASN A 790 -9.75 -26.09 2.44
CA ASN A 790 -8.88 -26.75 1.47
C ASN A 790 -9.68 -27.70 0.56
N LEU A 791 -9.51 -27.57 -0.76
CA LEU A 791 -10.19 -28.42 -1.75
C LEU A 791 -9.85 -29.92 -1.61
N ASP A 792 -8.65 -30.26 -1.10
CA ASP A 792 -8.25 -31.65 -0.87
C ASP A 792 -9.13 -32.36 0.18
N GLU A 793 -9.92 -31.62 0.96
CA GLU A 793 -10.92 -32.15 1.88
C GLU A 793 -12.29 -32.36 1.21
N SER A 794 -12.38 -32.24 -0.09
CA SER A 794 -13.58 -32.35 -0.89
C SER A 794 -13.36 -33.22 -2.12
N ASN A 795 -14.42 -33.46 -2.87
CA ASN A 795 -14.37 -34.11 -4.21
C ASN A 795 -14.23 -33.08 -5.35
N PHE A 796 -13.90 -31.81 -5.02
CA PHE A 796 -13.71 -30.76 -5.99
C PHE A 796 -12.23 -30.59 -6.33
N GLU A 797 -11.92 -30.50 -7.61
CA GLU A 797 -10.59 -30.14 -8.10
C GLU A 797 -10.56 -28.67 -8.48
N TYR A 798 -9.35 -28.06 -8.37
CA TYR A 798 -9.15 -26.70 -8.88
C TYR A 798 -9.35 -26.66 -10.40
N ASP A 799 -10.12 -25.68 -10.87
CA ASP A 799 -10.22 -25.27 -12.27
C ASP A 799 -10.35 -23.73 -12.39
N GLY A 800 -10.21 -23.21 -13.61
CA GLY A 800 -10.27 -21.76 -13.85
C GLY A 800 -11.61 -21.12 -13.50
N ALA A 801 -12.69 -21.88 -13.42
CA ALA A 801 -14.01 -21.36 -13.02
C ALA A 801 -14.03 -20.89 -11.55
N LEU A 802 -13.13 -21.40 -10.70
CA LEU A 802 -12.98 -20.91 -9.33
C LEU A 802 -12.43 -19.47 -9.27
N GLN A 803 -11.64 -19.04 -10.27
CA GLN A 803 -11.21 -17.64 -10.36
C GLN A 803 -12.40 -16.72 -10.73
N ILE A 804 -13.27 -17.19 -11.62
CA ILE A 804 -14.53 -16.48 -11.94
C ILE A 804 -15.42 -16.40 -10.71
N LEU A 805 -15.58 -17.52 -9.99
CA LEU A 805 -16.32 -17.56 -8.74
C LEU A 805 -15.76 -16.57 -7.71
N SER A 806 -14.43 -16.53 -7.54
CA SER A 806 -13.77 -15.60 -6.63
C SER A 806 -14.10 -14.14 -6.96
N HIS A 807 -14.08 -13.80 -8.24
CA HIS A 807 -14.43 -12.47 -8.73
C HIS A 807 -15.90 -12.12 -8.47
N ILE A 808 -16.82 -13.04 -8.80
CA ILE A 808 -18.26 -12.88 -8.52
C ILE A 808 -18.51 -12.68 -7.02
N VAL A 809 -17.99 -13.59 -6.19
CA VAL A 809 -18.22 -13.55 -4.75
C VAL A 809 -17.65 -12.24 -4.14
N ARG A 810 -16.48 -11.81 -4.58
CA ARG A 810 -15.85 -10.58 -4.09
C ARG A 810 -16.67 -9.33 -4.41
N TYR A 811 -17.06 -9.13 -5.67
CA TYR A 811 -17.63 -7.87 -6.16
C TYR A 811 -19.15 -7.84 -6.24
N ASP A 812 -19.82 -8.99 -6.11
CA ASP A 812 -21.30 -9.03 -6.09
C ASP A 812 -21.83 -9.35 -4.69
N TYR A 813 -21.33 -10.42 -4.06
CA TYR A 813 -21.84 -10.87 -2.77
C TYR A 813 -21.19 -10.17 -1.58
N LEU A 814 -19.86 -10.30 -1.42
CA LEU A 814 -19.16 -9.77 -0.25
C LEU A 814 -19.15 -8.25 -0.23
N TRP A 815 -18.99 -7.63 -1.39
CA TRP A 815 -19.05 -6.17 -1.49
C TRP A 815 -20.37 -5.63 -0.93
N ASN A 816 -21.49 -6.19 -1.32
CA ASN A 816 -22.78 -5.75 -0.80
C ASN A 816 -22.99 -6.12 0.68
N LYS A 817 -22.73 -7.39 1.07
CA LYS A 817 -23.06 -7.90 2.41
C LYS A 817 -22.08 -7.47 3.50
N VAL A 818 -20.79 -7.46 3.20
CA VAL A 818 -19.73 -7.17 4.18
C VAL A 818 -19.35 -5.69 4.18
N ARG A 819 -19.22 -5.07 2.99
CA ARG A 819 -18.83 -3.66 2.91
C ARG A 819 -20.04 -2.73 3.01
N VAL A 820 -21.00 -2.79 2.08
CA VAL A 820 -22.09 -1.80 2.00
C VAL A 820 -23.06 -1.93 3.18
N LEU A 821 -23.56 -3.12 3.46
CA LEU A 821 -24.48 -3.37 4.57
C LEU A 821 -23.76 -3.56 5.90
N GLY A 822 -22.60 -4.23 5.88
CA GLY A 822 -21.81 -4.52 7.09
C GLY A 822 -20.96 -3.35 7.56
N GLY A 823 -20.58 -2.44 6.67
CA GLY A 823 -19.74 -1.27 6.97
C GLY A 823 -18.24 -1.57 7.07
N ALA A 824 -17.76 -2.72 6.59
CA ALA A 824 -16.35 -3.00 6.46
C ALA A 824 -15.72 -2.16 5.34
N TYR A 825 -14.45 -1.78 5.48
CA TYR A 825 -13.76 -1.05 4.40
C TYR A 825 -13.48 -1.95 3.19
N GLY A 826 -13.11 -3.21 3.39
CA GLY A 826 -12.82 -4.12 2.30
C GLY A 826 -13.18 -5.58 2.59
N CYS A 827 -13.28 -6.34 1.51
CA CYS A 827 -13.53 -7.77 1.58
C CYS A 827 -12.87 -8.47 0.38
N THR A 828 -12.53 -9.75 0.56
CA THR A 828 -11.89 -10.53 -0.50
C THR A 828 -12.31 -12.00 -0.46
N MET A 829 -12.27 -12.63 -1.62
CA MET A 829 -12.15 -14.07 -1.74
C MET A 829 -10.92 -14.37 -2.58
N GLN A 830 -10.11 -15.31 -2.15
CA GLN A 830 -8.92 -15.78 -2.87
C GLN A 830 -9.01 -17.27 -3.10
N VAL A 831 -8.55 -17.71 -4.26
CA VAL A 831 -8.46 -19.13 -4.62
C VAL A 831 -7.06 -19.40 -5.15
N SER A 832 -6.38 -20.40 -4.60
CA SER A 832 -5.05 -20.78 -5.02
C SER A 832 -5.07 -22.11 -5.77
N ASN A 833 -4.49 -22.11 -6.97
CA ASN A 833 -4.27 -23.34 -7.75
C ASN A 833 -3.11 -24.20 -7.21
N VAL A 834 -2.30 -23.65 -6.33
CA VAL A 834 -1.10 -24.30 -5.77
C VAL A 834 -1.38 -24.89 -4.40
N THR A 835 -1.96 -24.09 -3.49
CA THR A 835 -2.32 -24.54 -2.13
C THR A 835 -3.69 -25.18 -2.08
N LYS A 836 -4.51 -25.01 -3.13
CA LYS A 836 -5.91 -25.46 -3.21
C LYS A 836 -6.82 -24.88 -2.14
N GLU A 837 -6.43 -23.73 -1.59
CA GLU A 837 -7.20 -22.99 -0.59
C GLU A 837 -8.22 -22.08 -1.24
N ILE A 838 -9.40 -22.05 -0.63
CA ILE A 838 -10.40 -21.00 -0.81
C ILE A 838 -10.44 -20.22 0.49
N THR A 839 -10.15 -18.93 0.46
CA THR A 839 -10.08 -18.08 1.64
C THR A 839 -10.87 -16.80 1.45
N LEU A 840 -11.78 -16.52 2.39
CA LEU A 840 -12.51 -15.27 2.49
C LEU A 840 -11.89 -14.41 3.59
N GLY A 841 -11.87 -13.08 3.39
CA GLY A 841 -11.35 -12.14 4.37
C GLY A 841 -12.10 -10.82 4.38
N SER A 842 -12.21 -10.18 5.56
CA SER A 842 -12.70 -8.79 5.74
C SER A 842 -11.62 -7.91 6.35
N PHE A 843 -11.61 -6.63 5.94
CA PHE A 843 -10.62 -5.63 6.31
C PHE A 843 -11.29 -4.43 6.96
N ARG A 844 -10.81 -4.02 8.14
CA ARG A 844 -11.38 -2.95 8.97
C ARG A 844 -12.89 -3.11 9.10
N ASP A 845 -13.29 -4.26 9.63
CA ASP A 845 -14.68 -4.70 9.75
C ASP A 845 -15.21 -4.38 11.16
N PRO A 846 -16.29 -3.62 11.31
CA PRO A 846 -16.89 -3.38 12.62
C PRO A 846 -17.59 -4.61 13.20
N ASN A 847 -17.77 -5.66 12.38
CA ASN A 847 -18.46 -6.89 12.78
C ASN A 847 -17.47 -8.06 12.91
N CYS A 848 -17.87 -9.08 13.69
CA CYS A 848 -17.19 -10.36 13.74
C CYS A 848 -18.15 -11.50 13.36
N LYS A 849 -19.08 -11.87 14.24
CA LYS A 849 -20.03 -12.98 14.01
C LYS A 849 -20.86 -12.80 12.74
N ASN A 850 -21.39 -11.61 12.53
CA ASN A 850 -22.24 -11.32 11.35
C ASN A 850 -21.49 -11.57 10.05
N THR A 851 -20.21 -11.26 10.00
CA THR A 851 -19.36 -11.50 8.82
C THR A 851 -19.15 -12.99 8.57
N TYR A 852 -18.95 -13.79 9.61
CA TYR A 852 -18.91 -15.27 9.45
C TYR A 852 -20.28 -15.83 9.00
N ASP A 853 -21.38 -15.31 9.51
CA ASP A 853 -22.72 -15.70 9.06
C ASP A 853 -22.92 -15.37 7.57
N VAL A 854 -22.39 -14.23 7.09
CA VAL A 854 -22.37 -13.89 5.66
C VAL A 854 -21.55 -14.91 4.87
N TYR A 855 -20.36 -15.28 5.34
CA TYR A 855 -19.52 -16.29 4.66
C TYR A 855 -20.24 -17.63 4.54
N ASP A 856 -20.95 -18.08 5.57
CA ASP A 856 -21.67 -19.36 5.60
C ASP A 856 -22.93 -19.33 4.72
N ASN A 857 -23.56 -18.17 4.53
CA ASN A 857 -24.73 -17.99 3.66
C ASN A 857 -24.41 -17.95 2.16
N LEU A 858 -23.13 -18.06 1.75
CA LEU A 858 -22.74 -18.18 0.34
C LEU A 858 -23.41 -19.37 -0.35
N VAL A 859 -23.70 -20.46 0.36
CA VAL A 859 -24.45 -21.62 -0.17
C VAL A 859 -25.76 -21.19 -0.82
N LYS A 860 -26.54 -20.39 -0.10
CA LYS A 860 -27.82 -19.88 -0.60
C LYS A 860 -27.65 -18.97 -1.82
N TYR A 861 -26.69 -18.02 -1.75
CA TYR A 861 -26.39 -17.13 -2.86
C TYR A 861 -26.06 -17.90 -4.13
N LEU A 862 -25.18 -18.91 -4.06
CA LEU A 862 -24.77 -19.71 -5.21
C LEU A 862 -25.89 -20.60 -5.75
N THR A 863 -26.75 -21.11 -4.88
CA THR A 863 -27.92 -21.90 -5.30
C THR A 863 -28.90 -21.04 -6.10
N ASP A 864 -29.12 -19.80 -5.67
CA ASP A 864 -30.05 -18.85 -6.28
C ASP A 864 -29.40 -18.04 -7.43
N PHE A 865 -28.08 -18.17 -7.67
CA PHE A 865 -27.34 -17.39 -8.66
C PHE A 865 -27.90 -17.54 -10.07
N ASN A 866 -28.40 -16.47 -10.65
CA ASN A 866 -29.03 -16.47 -11.96
C ASN A 866 -28.87 -15.12 -12.68
N PRO A 867 -27.64 -14.71 -13.03
CA PRO A 867 -27.36 -13.45 -13.69
C PRO A 867 -27.89 -13.42 -15.12
N SER A 868 -28.09 -12.24 -15.68
CA SER A 868 -28.26 -12.05 -17.11
C SER A 868 -27.01 -12.50 -17.87
N LYS A 869 -27.12 -12.72 -19.18
CA LYS A 869 -25.96 -13.05 -20.01
C LYS A 869 -24.94 -11.92 -20.03
N GLU A 870 -25.41 -10.68 -20.11
CA GLU A 870 -24.56 -9.48 -20.10
C GLU A 870 -23.79 -9.36 -18.78
N GLU A 871 -24.45 -9.57 -17.68
CA GLU A 871 -23.84 -9.52 -16.34
C GLU A 871 -22.82 -10.64 -16.14
N PHE A 872 -23.14 -11.87 -16.59
CA PHE A 872 -22.19 -12.97 -16.53
C PHE A 872 -20.95 -12.73 -17.39
N ASN A 873 -21.12 -12.16 -18.59
CA ASN A 873 -20.00 -11.76 -19.44
C ASN A 873 -19.10 -10.70 -18.75
N SER A 874 -19.68 -9.75 -18.03
CA SER A 874 -18.89 -8.77 -17.24
C SER A 874 -17.98 -9.47 -16.23
N TYR A 875 -18.51 -10.44 -15.49
CA TYR A 875 -17.67 -11.20 -14.54
C TYR A 875 -16.53 -11.95 -15.22
N LEU A 876 -16.77 -12.54 -16.40
CA LEU A 876 -15.72 -13.20 -17.17
C LEU A 876 -14.61 -12.21 -17.56
N ILE A 877 -15.00 -11.04 -18.10
CA ILE A 877 -14.08 -10.02 -18.57
C ILE A 877 -13.23 -9.48 -17.42
N GLY A 878 -13.86 -9.06 -16.32
CA GLY A 878 -13.13 -8.50 -15.17
C GLY A 878 -12.20 -9.51 -14.52
N ALA A 879 -12.64 -10.75 -14.33
CA ALA A 879 -11.80 -11.81 -13.76
C ALA A 879 -10.58 -12.13 -14.63
N ILE A 880 -10.75 -12.20 -15.95
CA ILE A 880 -9.66 -12.49 -16.88
C ILE A 880 -8.72 -11.30 -16.99
N GLY A 881 -9.25 -10.06 -17.00
CA GLY A 881 -8.45 -8.83 -16.95
C GLY A 881 -7.55 -8.76 -15.70
N ALA A 882 -8.08 -9.18 -14.54
CA ALA A 882 -7.31 -9.21 -13.29
C ALA A 882 -6.28 -10.34 -13.20
N TYR A 883 -6.40 -11.39 -14.02
CA TYR A 883 -5.55 -12.58 -13.91
C TYR A 883 -4.11 -12.36 -14.39
N ASP A 884 -3.88 -11.45 -15.35
CA ASP A 884 -2.58 -11.27 -16.00
C ASP A 884 -2.28 -9.78 -16.25
N GLN A 885 -1.91 -9.07 -15.20
CA GLN A 885 -1.67 -7.63 -15.21
C GLN A 885 -0.25 -7.28 -15.71
N PRO A 886 -0.05 -6.16 -16.43
CA PRO A 886 1.26 -5.63 -16.72
C PRO A 886 2.02 -5.23 -15.44
N ALA A 887 3.35 -5.37 -15.48
CA ALA A 887 4.18 -5.11 -14.31
C ALA A 887 5.57 -4.60 -14.71
N SER A 888 6.31 -4.03 -13.75
CA SER A 888 7.70 -3.63 -13.93
C SER A 888 8.62 -4.83 -14.18
N ASN A 889 9.84 -4.56 -14.66
CA ASN A 889 10.83 -5.60 -14.94
C ASN A 889 11.11 -6.48 -13.71
N SER A 890 11.28 -5.89 -12.52
CA SER A 890 11.55 -6.66 -11.29
C SER A 890 10.39 -7.57 -10.91
N VAL A 891 9.14 -7.11 -11.06
CA VAL A 891 7.95 -7.91 -10.78
C VAL A 891 7.78 -9.03 -11.80
N LEU A 892 8.01 -8.77 -13.08
CA LEU A 892 7.99 -9.81 -14.13
C LEU A 892 9.00 -10.91 -13.88
N ILE A 893 10.24 -10.54 -13.49
CA ILE A 893 11.31 -11.49 -13.13
C ILE A 893 10.87 -12.32 -11.92
N ASN A 894 10.39 -11.66 -10.86
CA ASN A 894 9.95 -12.34 -9.63
C ASN A 894 8.78 -13.30 -9.89
N ASN A 895 7.82 -12.91 -10.75
CA ASN A 895 6.70 -13.77 -11.14
C ASN A 895 7.19 -14.99 -11.95
N ALA A 896 8.13 -14.80 -12.90
CA ALA A 896 8.69 -15.90 -13.68
C ALA A 896 9.49 -16.87 -12.80
N ASP A 897 10.32 -16.38 -11.88
CA ASP A 897 11.01 -17.18 -10.88
C ASP A 897 10.03 -17.96 -10.00
N SER A 898 8.98 -17.29 -9.50
CA SER A 898 7.96 -17.89 -8.65
C SER A 898 7.18 -19.00 -9.39
N ASN A 899 6.81 -18.77 -10.65
CA ASN A 899 6.15 -19.78 -11.48
C ASN A 899 7.03 -21.02 -11.62
N PHE A 900 8.32 -20.84 -11.91
CA PHE A 900 9.28 -21.96 -11.98
C PHE A 900 9.36 -22.71 -10.63
N ILE A 901 9.54 -22.00 -9.51
CA ILE A 901 9.66 -22.57 -8.16
C ILE A 901 8.39 -23.32 -7.75
N CYS A 902 7.20 -22.80 -8.10
CA CYS A 902 5.90 -23.42 -7.81
C CYS A 902 5.56 -24.56 -8.79
N GLY A 903 6.32 -24.70 -9.89
CA GLY A 903 6.06 -25.68 -10.95
C GLY A 903 4.87 -25.33 -11.84
N ILE A 904 4.56 -24.03 -11.98
CA ILE A 904 3.52 -23.50 -12.87
C ILE A 904 4.15 -23.19 -14.23
N THR A 905 3.61 -23.79 -15.29
CA THR A 905 4.06 -23.52 -16.66
C THR A 905 3.18 -22.47 -17.35
N ASP A 906 3.65 -21.92 -18.47
CA ASP A 906 2.81 -21.03 -19.29
C ASP A 906 1.60 -21.76 -19.86
N GLU A 907 1.73 -23.07 -20.14
CA GLU A 907 0.61 -23.93 -20.56
C GLU A 907 -0.44 -24.05 -19.45
N ASP A 908 -0.02 -24.19 -18.18
CA ASP A 908 -0.95 -24.20 -17.03
C ASP A 908 -1.72 -22.87 -16.93
N ARG A 909 -1.03 -21.73 -17.12
CA ARG A 909 -1.63 -20.39 -17.11
C ARG A 909 -2.61 -20.17 -18.25
N ILE A 910 -2.24 -20.55 -19.48
CA ILE A 910 -3.09 -20.51 -20.68
C ILE A 910 -4.30 -21.43 -20.50
N LYS A 911 -4.09 -22.64 -19.95
CA LYS A 911 -5.18 -23.57 -19.62
C LYS A 911 -6.17 -22.94 -18.67
N THR A 912 -5.70 -22.35 -17.55
CA THR A 912 -6.56 -21.66 -16.58
C THR A 912 -7.37 -20.55 -17.26
N LYS A 913 -6.73 -19.71 -18.08
CA LYS A 913 -7.41 -18.62 -18.80
C LYS A 913 -8.50 -19.15 -19.77
N LYS A 914 -8.24 -20.28 -20.44
CA LYS A 914 -9.23 -20.98 -21.28
C LYS A 914 -10.39 -21.57 -20.46
N GLU A 915 -10.13 -22.12 -19.30
CA GLU A 915 -11.16 -22.61 -18.38
C GLU A 915 -12.04 -21.46 -17.87
N MET A 916 -11.41 -20.34 -17.54
CA MET A 916 -12.12 -19.11 -17.12
C MET A 916 -13.12 -18.65 -18.18
N ILE A 917 -12.69 -18.49 -19.44
CA ILE A 917 -13.56 -17.97 -20.51
C ILE A 917 -14.70 -18.95 -20.87
N ASN A 918 -14.48 -20.24 -20.66
CA ASN A 918 -15.50 -21.28 -20.91
C ASN A 918 -16.39 -21.58 -19.70
N THR A 919 -16.27 -20.82 -18.62
CA THR A 919 -17.09 -20.99 -17.43
C THR A 919 -18.56 -20.67 -17.75
N THR A 920 -19.45 -21.47 -17.16
CA THR A 920 -20.91 -21.31 -17.33
C THR A 920 -21.59 -21.02 -15.99
N VAL A 921 -22.77 -20.43 -16.03
CA VAL A 921 -23.61 -20.18 -14.84
C VAL A 921 -23.87 -21.49 -14.07
N ASP A 922 -24.17 -22.60 -14.75
CA ASP A 922 -24.40 -23.89 -14.12
C ASP A 922 -23.17 -24.41 -13.38
N LYS A 923 -21.97 -24.17 -13.94
CA LYS A 923 -20.70 -24.50 -13.27
C LYS A 923 -20.53 -23.70 -11.97
N ILE A 924 -20.80 -22.41 -11.97
CA ILE A 924 -20.76 -21.56 -10.77
C ILE A 924 -21.77 -22.06 -9.73
N LYS A 925 -23.01 -22.34 -10.13
CA LYS A 925 -24.04 -22.89 -9.22
C LYS A 925 -23.61 -24.22 -8.59
N SER A 926 -22.90 -25.07 -9.33
CA SER A 926 -22.44 -26.37 -8.83
C SER A 926 -21.52 -26.26 -7.61
N TYR A 927 -20.85 -25.13 -7.42
CA TYR A 927 -20.01 -24.88 -6.26
C TYR A 927 -20.79 -24.62 -4.96
N ALA A 928 -22.14 -24.48 -4.99
CA ALA A 928 -22.94 -24.40 -3.77
C ALA A 928 -22.64 -25.60 -2.83
N LYS A 929 -22.47 -26.83 -3.38
CA LYS A 929 -22.08 -28.02 -2.61
C LYS A 929 -20.69 -27.91 -1.98
N LEU A 930 -19.75 -27.24 -2.63
CA LEU A 930 -18.42 -26.98 -2.07
C LEU A 930 -18.53 -26.03 -0.87
N PHE A 931 -19.39 -25.00 -0.99
CA PHE A 931 -19.60 -24.05 0.09
C PHE A 931 -20.43 -24.59 1.26
N GLU A 932 -21.18 -25.69 1.11
CA GLU A 932 -21.72 -26.45 2.24
C GLU A 932 -20.59 -27.02 3.12
N LEU A 933 -19.54 -27.56 2.49
CA LEU A 933 -18.36 -28.04 3.20
C LEU A 933 -17.54 -26.88 3.80
N PHE A 934 -17.36 -25.77 3.05
CA PHE A 934 -16.72 -24.55 3.54
C PHE A 934 -17.42 -24.02 4.80
N ALA A 935 -18.77 -23.98 4.81
CA ALA A 935 -19.54 -23.47 5.94
C ALA A 935 -19.36 -24.34 7.20
N THR A 936 -19.36 -25.67 7.03
CA THR A 936 -19.31 -26.63 8.15
C THR A 936 -17.89 -26.92 8.65
N ASN A 937 -16.90 -27.02 7.74
CA ASN A 937 -15.55 -27.50 8.03
C ASN A 937 -14.46 -26.42 7.91
N GLY A 938 -14.80 -25.22 7.42
CA GLY A 938 -13.84 -24.16 7.22
C GLY A 938 -13.20 -23.65 8.51
N SER A 939 -11.91 -23.43 8.47
CA SER A 939 -11.11 -22.90 9.59
C SER A 939 -11.21 -21.39 9.69
N CYS A 940 -11.35 -20.86 10.90
CA CYS A 940 -11.56 -19.43 11.17
C CYS A 940 -10.40 -18.83 11.98
N TYR A 941 -10.05 -17.59 11.65
CA TYR A 941 -9.16 -16.78 12.47
C TYR A 941 -9.60 -15.30 12.43
N THR A 942 -9.66 -14.67 13.60
CA THR A 942 -9.96 -13.23 13.72
C THR A 942 -8.85 -12.51 14.45
N ILE A 943 -8.53 -11.29 13.98
CA ILE A 943 -7.68 -10.34 14.72
C ILE A 943 -8.54 -9.09 14.93
N GLY A 944 -8.64 -8.59 16.16
CA GLY A 944 -9.41 -7.36 16.34
C GLY A 944 -9.84 -7.04 17.76
N ASN A 945 -10.95 -6.33 17.84
CA ASN A 945 -11.50 -5.79 19.08
C ASN A 945 -11.96 -6.88 20.06
N GLN A 946 -11.58 -6.73 21.33
CA GLN A 946 -11.93 -7.70 22.38
C GLN A 946 -13.45 -7.89 22.51
N ASN A 947 -14.22 -6.81 22.57
CA ASN A 947 -15.67 -6.89 22.76
C ASN A 947 -16.37 -7.61 21.61
N ALA A 948 -15.95 -7.32 20.35
CA ALA A 948 -16.50 -7.97 19.17
C ALA A 948 -16.16 -9.48 19.11
N ILE A 949 -14.95 -9.87 19.51
CA ILE A 949 -14.49 -11.25 19.57
C ILE A 949 -15.24 -12.02 20.65
N GLU A 950 -15.35 -11.47 21.85
CA GLU A 950 -16.06 -12.12 22.97
C GLU A 950 -17.57 -12.25 22.69
N ALA A 951 -18.21 -11.19 22.15
CA ALA A 951 -19.63 -11.21 21.79
C ALA A 951 -19.97 -12.21 20.67
N ALA A 952 -18.99 -12.60 19.86
CA ALA A 952 -19.20 -13.55 18.78
C ALA A 952 -19.51 -14.97 19.30
N HIS A 953 -18.96 -15.38 20.45
CA HIS A 953 -19.15 -16.71 21.08
C HIS A 953 -18.86 -17.91 20.15
N ILE A 954 -17.91 -17.77 19.20
CA ILE A 954 -17.60 -18.81 18.19
C ILE A 954 -16.18 -19.37 18.31
N PHE A 955 -15.30 -18.73 19.08
CA PHE A 955 -13.88 -19.09 19.14
C PHE A 955 -13.58 -20.07 20.27
N ASP A 956 -12.78 -21.09 19.95
CA ASP A 956 -12.31 -22.11 20.88
C ASP A 956 -11.10 -21.60 21.69
N GLU A 957 -10.30 -20.73 21.10
CA GLU A 957 -9.12 -20.12 21.73
C GLU A 957 -9.08 -18.62 21.42
N ILE A 958 -8.93 -17.81 22.47
CA ILE A 958 -8.73 -16.34 22.37
C ILE A 958 -7.39 -16.01 23.04
N LYS A 959 -6.52 -15.29 22.34
CA LYS A 959 -5.23 -14.82 22.86
C LYS A 959 -5.15 -13.30 22.73
N GLU A 960 -4.36 -12.66 23.59
CA GLU A 960 -3.97 -11.25 23.46
C GLU A 960 -2.57 -11.15 22.83
N LEU A 961 -2.34 -10.06 22.06
CA LEU A 961 -1.06 -9.79 21.44
C LEU A 961 0.03 -9.40 22.45
#